data_061c8b0ff45cb7d42b46356da06fa0f9
#
_entry.id   061c8b0ff45cb7d42b46356da06fa0f9
#
_cell.length_a   1.000
_cell.length_b   1.000
_cell.length_c   1.000
_cell.angle_alpha   90.00
_cell.angle_beta   90.00
_cell.angle_gamma   90.00
#
_symmetry.space_group_name_H-M   'P 1'
#
loop_
_entity.id
_entity.type
_entity.pdbx_description
1 polymer ?
#
loop_
_entity_poly.entity_id
_entity_poly.type
_entity_poly.pdbx_seq_one_letter_code
_entity_poly.pdbx_strand_id
1 'polypeptide(L)'
;MAQDPIVIDEAYKPTTHHNERPGAYNKDMTMVQILKSLFGSKNDREVKRLNKIVTKVNALENGVQSLTDAALAAKRTEFHQRYEAGESLDELLPEAFAVCREVSIRFMGLRHFDVQMIGGMALHQGKVAEMRTGEGKTLVATLAVYLNAIPAQGVHVVTVNDYLAERDAQWMRPLYEGLGLSVGIILSGQDSATKRVAYECDVTYGTNNEFGFDYLRDNMAFSAADKVQRPLNFAIVDEVDSILIDEARTPLIISGPVEDNTQMYITINALIPRLEIQPDLEEGVEPSGHYTYDESHKSIELTELGHQFVEELLVGAELLNEGDSLYSASNLTLLHHVHAGLKAHVVFSCNVDYIVQDDQIVIVDEHTGRTMPGRRWSEGIHQAIEAKESITIQKESQTMASTTFQNYFRLYQTLSGMTGTADTEAFELHQIYDLDVLVIPTNVDVQRKDMNDLIYLTMEEKFAAIIEDIKFCVEQKRPVLEGTASIEMSEMVSQALTKADIAHNVLNAKQHEREATIIAEAGRPGAITIATNMAGRGTDIGLGGKLEVELAALGEDVSEAERTAATADWQQRHDAVLAAGGLHIIGTERHESRRIDNQLRGRAGRQGDPGSSRFFLSLEDNLLRIFAPERIKGLMQKLGMEHGEAIEHRMVSNAIEKSQRKVEGRNFDMRKQLLEYDDVANDQRTVVYDQRNELMSTDDIADVITNVRAEVVDSCIDGFIVPQSLAEQWDISGLVTELEKQFGMALPLQDWLDADDRLEEDGLREKIQSELTQHYQTKTDVVGPETIRGFEKQVMLQVIDARWKEHLATMDMLRQGIHLRGYAQKNPKQEYKRESFELFQQLLFAIKEDVIRILSHVQVRSPEEVEAEERLKREQAQAAMEFQHAQAQAQSDAEQAKSEPVAKNPAVPSSKVGRNEPCPCGSGKKYKQCHGKLS
;
A
#
# COMPACT_ATOMS: atom_id res chain seq x y z
N MET A 1 -25.95 33.10 -18.39
CA MET A 1 -24.86 34.08 -18.15
C MET A 1 -23.59 33.37 -18.55
N ALA A 2 -22.95 33.85 -19.61
CA ALA A 2 -21.78 33.23 -20.19
C ALA A 2 -20.56 33.43 -19.24
N GLN A 3 -19.80 32.39 -18.95
CA GLN A 3 -18.48 32.48 -18.38
C GLN A 3 -17.46 32.21 -19.48
N ASP A 4 -16.54 33.16 -19.62
CA ASP A 4 -15.48 33.18 -20.61
C ASP A 4 -14.48 32.03 -20.40
N PRO A 5 -13.86 31.50 -21.47
CA PRO A 5 -12.85 30.46 -21.37
C PRO A 5 -11.49 31.04 -20.89
N ILE A 6 -10.89 30.39 -19.91
CA ILE A 6 -9.55 30.69 -19.45
C ILE A 6 -8.55 30.39 -20.57
N VAL A 7 -7.89 31.42 -21.04
CA VAL A 7 -6.79 31.38 -22.01
C VAL A 7 -5.57 30.75 -21.32
N ILE A 8 -5.15 29.56 -21.77
CA ILE A 8 -3.88 28.96 -21.41
C ILE A 8 -2.79 29.65 -22.22
N ASP A 9 -1.92 30.34 -21.53
CA ASP A 9 -0.79 31.10 -22.09
C ASP A 9 0.26 30.14 -22.68
N GLU A 10 0.36 30.14 -24.01
CA GLU A 10 1.36 29.44 -24.80
C GLU A 10 2.73 30.14 -24.67
N ALA A 11 3.47 29.86 -23.61
CA ALA A 11 4.84 30.37 -23.45
C ALA A 11 5.85 29.27 -23.12
N TYR A 12 5.94 28.24 -23.97
CA TYR A 12 7.11 27.35 -23.94
C TYR A 12 7.47 26.87 -25.36
N LYS A 13 8.14 27.73 -26.13
CA LYS A 13 8.87 27.32 -27.34
C LYS A 13 10.36 27.14 -27.01
N PRO A 14 10.97 25.97 -27.33
CA PRO A 14 12.40 25.81 -27.15
C PRO A 14 13.17 26.58 -28.23
N THR A 15 14.01 27.48 -27.80
CA THR A 15 14.95 28.17 -28.68
C THR A 15 16.10 27.26 -29.10
N THR A 16 16.31 27.11 -30.39
CA THR A 16 17.46 26.48 -31.02
C THR A 16 18.75 27.28 -30.79
N HIS A 17 19.78 26.64 -30.22
CA HIS A 17 21.09 27.25 -30.07
C HIS A 17 21.96 26.99 -31.29
N HIS A 18 22.46 28.08 -31.88
CA HIS A 18 23.52 28.09 -32.88
C HIS A 18 24.89 28.01 -32.18
N ASN A 19 25.83 27.36 -32.86
CA ASN A 19 27.24 27.22 -32.54
C ASN A 19 27.93 28.59 -32.38
N GLU A 20 28.65 28.84 -31.30
CA GLU A 20 29.65 29.86 -31.25
C GLU A 20 30.94 29.37 -30.54
N ARG A 21 32.07 29.83 -31.09
CA ARG A 21 33.48 29.52 -30.79
C ARG A 21 33.94 30.06 -29.41
N PRO A 22 34.98 29.52 -28.78
CA PRO A 22 35.44 29.98 -27.46
C PRO A 22 36.11 31.35 -27.59
N GLY A 23 35.53 32.36 -26.97
CA GLY A 23 36.15 33.68 -26.87
C GLY A 23 35.23 34.89 -26.95
N ALA A 24 33.98 34.82 -26.39
CA ALA A 24 33.20 36.05 -26.25
C ALA A 24 32.38 36.02 -24.95
N TYR A 25 32.51 37.03 -24.15
CA TYR A 25 31.71 37.31 -22.94
C TYR A 25 30.20 37.13 -23.17
N ASN A 26 29.58 36.39 -22.28
CA ASN A 26 28.15 36.10 -22.22
C ASN A 26 27.29 37.38 -22.33
N LYS A 27 26.57 37.57 -23.44
CA LYS A 27 25.68 38.72 -23.66
C LYS A 27 24.23 38.39 -23.91
N ASP A 28 23.79 37.17 -23.61
CA ASP A 28 22.36 36.81 -23.73
C ASP A 28 21.82 36.07 -22.48
N MET A 29 21.92 36.73 -21.32
CA MET A 29 21.03 36.36 -20.20
C MET A 29 19.61 36.83 -20.55
N THR A 30 18.66 35.90 -20.63
CA THR A 30 17.26 36.25 -20.81
C THR A 30 16.80 37.17 -19.65
N MET A 31 15.82 38.04 -19.90
CA MET A 31 15.28 38.95 -18.87
C MET A 31 14.88 38.22 -17.59
N VAL A 32 14.42 36.96 -17.73
CA VAL A 32 14.10 36.06 -16.62
C VAL A 32 15.35 35.65 -15.82
N GLN A 33 16.49 35.41 -16.49
CA GLN A 33 17.75 35.07 -15.81
C GLN A 33 18.33 36.29 -15.08
N ILE A 34 18.18 37.48 -15.66
CA ILE A 34 18.59 38.76 -15.02
C ILE A 34 17.71 39.03 -13.79
N LEU A 35 16.39 38.83 -13.89
CA LEU A 35 15.47 38.95 -12.77
C LEU A 35 15.75 37.92 -11.68
N LYS A 36 16.02 36.66 -12.03
CA LYS A 36 16.44 35.61 -11.07
C LYS A 36 17.77 35.95 -10.37
N SER A 37 18.73 36.52 -11.05
CA SER A 37 20.01 36.93 -10.45
C SER A 37 19.86 38.14 -9.50
N LEU A 38 18.87 39.01 -9.75
CA LEU A 38 18.63 40.20 -8.93
C LEU A 38 17.71 39.96 -7.73
N PHE A 39 16.70 39.08 -7.87
CA PHE A 39 15.66 38.85 -6.85
C PHE A 39 15.75 37.49 -6.19
N GLY A 40 16.61 36.57 -6.64
CA GLY A 40 16.66 35.16 -6.22
C GLY A 40 15.46 34.34 -6.70
N SER A 41 15.55 33.01 -6.59
CA SER A 41 14.43 32.08 -6.84
C SER A 41 13.35 32.19 -5.75
N LYS A 42 12.17 31.56 -5.95
CA LYS A 42 11.16 31.37 -4.89
C LYS A 42 11.81 30.71 -3.66
N ASN A 43 12.62 29.68 -3.92
CA ASN A 43 13.36 28.94 -2.89
C ASN A 43 14.32 29.85 -2.08
N ASP A 44 15.16 30.66 -2.76
CA ASP A 44 16.13 31.56 -2.08
C ASP A 44 15.44 32.59 -1.18
N ARG A 45 14.29 33.08 -1.60
CA ARG A 45 13.51 34.04 -0.81
C ARG A 45 12.92 33.40 0.43
N GLU A 46 12.43 32.16 0.29
CA GLU A 46 11.86 31.42 1.40
C GLU A 46 12.94 31.02 2.41
N VAL A 47 14.08 30.50 1.96
CA VAL A 47 15.24 30.22 2.81
C VAL A 47 15.71 31.50 3.56
N LYS A 48 15.74 32.63 2.88
CA LYS A 48 16.08 33.93 3.54
C LYS A 48 15.03 34.36 4.57
N ARG A 49 13.75 34.08 4.35
CA ARG A 49 12.68 34.34 5.31
C ARG A 49 12.85 33.50 6.56
N LEU A 50 13.08 32.18 6.39
CA LEU A 50 13.27 31.23 7.49
C LEU A 50 14.55 31.52 8.29
N ASN A 51 15.65 31.94 7.64
CA ASN A 51 16.87 32.36 8.32
C ASN A 51 16.68 33.48 9.34
N LYS A 52 15.68 34.36 9.15
CA LYS A 52 15.35 35.39 10.17
C LYS A 52 14.76 34.74 11.42
N ILE A 53 14.04 33.63 11.29
CA ILE A 53 13.53 32.90 12.44
C ILE A 53 14.67 32.14 13.13
N VAL A 54 15.58 31.52 12.37
CA VAL A 54 16.81 30.90 12.91
C VAL A 54 17.58 31.90 13.78
N THR A 55 17.70 33.15 13.35
CA THR A 55 18.33 34.22 14.17
C THR A 55 17.64 34.42 15.51
N LYS A 56 16.28 34.32 15.56
CA LYS A 56 15.54 34.40 16.82
C LYS A 56 15.81 33.18 17.70
N VAL A 57 15.81 31.97 17.12
CA VAL A 57 16.13 30.72 17.83
C VAL A 57 17.52 30.81 18.47
N ASN A 58 18.52 31.26 17.70
CA ASN A 58 19.90 31.42 18.18
C ASN A 58 20.01 32.43 19.32
N ALA A 59 19.21 33.49 19.32
CA ALA A 59 19.18 34.46 20.40
C ALA A 59 18.63 33.89 21.72
N LEU A 60 17.83 32.87 21.69
CA LEU A 60 17.26 32.21 22.87
C LEU A 60 18.19 31.13 23.46
N GLU A 61 19.21 30.67 22.73
CA GLU A 61 20.07 29.54 23.10
C GLU A 61 20.70 29.72 24.50
N ASN A 62 21.28 30.87 24.79
CA ASN A 62 21.90 31.16 26.12
C ASN A 62 20.88 31.08 27.28
N GLY A 63 19.62 31.51 27.05
CA GLY A 63 18.57 31.47 28.05
C GLY A 63 18.13 30.02 28.37
N VAL A 64 17.99 29.23 27.32
CA VAL A 64 17.58 27.81 27.43
C VAL A 64 18.70 26.98 28.06
N GLN A 65 19.96 27.25 27.72
CA GLN A 65 21.11 26.53 28.27
C GLN A 65 21.22 26.66 29.80
N SER A 66 20.68 27.70 30.39
CA SER A 66 20.69 27.89 31.85
C SER A 66 19.66 27.06 32.61
N LEU A 67 18.70 26.41 31.90
CA LEU A 67 17.64 25.60 32.49
C LEU A 67 18.16 24.21 32.91
N THR A 68 17.59 23.63 33.95
CA THR A 68 17.81 22.23 34.33
C THR A 68 17.07 21.27 33.41
N ASP A 69 17.46 20.00 33.35
CA ASP A 69 16.78 19.00 32.49
C ASP A 69 15.30 18.87 32.86
N ALA A 70 14.96 18.89 34.14
CA ALA A 70 13.58 18.89 34.60
C ALA A 70 12.81 20.15 34.13
N ALA A 71 13.45 21.32 34.09
CA ALA A 71 12.84 22.54 33.59
C ALA A 71 12.66 22.51 32.06
N LEU A 72 13.60 21.87 31.32
CA LEU A 72 13.47 21.66 29.89
C LEU A 72 12.28 20.74 29.57
N ALA A 73 12.15 19.61 30.25
CA ALA A 73 11.01 18.72 30.10
C ALA A 73 9.67 19.39 30.46
N ALA A 74 9.65 20.21 31.52
CA ALA A 74 8.44 20.97 31.93
C ALA A 74 7.97 22.00 30.88
N LYS A 75 8.84 22.43 29.96
CA LYS A 75 8.49 23.35 28.86
C LYS A 75 7.38 22.79 27.96
N ARG A 76 7.28 21.46 27.78
CA ARG A 76 6.17 20.84 27.07
C ARG A 76 4.82 21.24 27.66
N THR A 77 4.66 21.12 28.98
CA THR A 77 3.40 21.47 29.67
C THR A 77 3.12 22.98 29.57
N GLU A 78 4.14 23.82 29.70
CA GLU A 78 4.02 25.27 29.53
C GLU A 78 3.54 25.63 28.12
N PHE A 79 4.17 25.04 27.06
CA PHE A 79 3.77 25.29 25.68
C PHE A 79 2.36 24.78 25.38
N HIS A 80 1.97 23.63 25.89
CA HIS A 80 0.62 23.11 25.75
C HIS A 80 -0.42 24.08 26.36
N GLN A 81 -0.17 24.59 27.58
CA GLN A 81 -1.06 25.58 28.22
C GLN A 81 -1.16 26.90 27.44
N ARG A 82 -0.04 27.36 26.86
CA ARG A 82 -0.02 28.57 26.01
C ARG A 82 -0.79 28.33 24.71
N TYR A 83 -0.64 27.15 24.11
CA TYR A 83 -1.40 26.75 22.93
C TYR A 83 -2.91 26.69 23.22
N GLU A 84 -3.34 26.10 24.35
CA GLU A 84 -4.74 26.09 24.75
C GLU A 84 -5.27 27.50 25.08
N ALA A 85 -4.40 28.39 25.51
CA ALA A 85 -4.75 29.81 25.71
C ALA A 85 -4.85 30.60 24.38
N GLY A 86 -4.58 29.97 23.23
CA GLY A 86 -4.75 30.56 21.90
C GLY A 86 -3.48 31.05 21.21
N GLU A 87 -2.29 30.78 21.78
CA GLU A 87 -1.02 31.08 21.12
C GLU A 87 -0.75 30.04 20.02
N SER A 88 -0.40 30.50 18.83
CA SER A 88 -0.17 29.59 17.68
C SER A 88 1.15 28.82 17.77
N LEU A 89 1.26 27.67 17.10
CA LEU A 89 2.51 26.91 17.02
C LEU A 89 3.62 27.71 16.34
N ASP A 90 3.32 28.59 15.38
CA ASP A 90 4.28 29.49 14.75
C ASP A 90 4.89 30.51 15.72
N GLU A 91 4.12 30.97 16.71
CA GLU A 91 4.60 31.86 17.76
C GLU A 91 5.47 31.13 18.78
N LEU A 92 5.13 29.89 19.12
CA LEU A 92 5.88 29.01 20.02
C LEU A 92 7.17 28.46 19.37
N LEU A 93 7.23 28.37 18.05
CA LEU A 93 8.30 27.74 17.28
C LEU A 93 9.72 28.16 17.67
N PRO A 94 10.06 29.46 17.80
CA PRO A 94 11.43 29.85 18.13
C PRO A 94 11.90 29.31 19.48
N GLU A 95 11.03 29.32 20.48
CA GLU A 95 11.32 28.85 21.84
C GLU A 95 11.37 27.32 21.88
N ALA A 96 10.41 26.63 21.26
CA ALA A 96 10.36 25.17 21.16
C ALA A 96 11.62 24.61 20.45
N PHE A 97 12.04 25.22 19.34
CA PHE A 97 13.23 24.80 18.61
C PHE A 97 14.51 25.03 19.43
N ALA A 98 14.61 26.12 20.19
CA ALA A 98 15.76 26.36 21.08
C ALA A 98 15.81 25.30 22.20
N VAL A 99 14.67 24.91 22.77
CA VAL A 99 14.57 23.86 23.79
C VAL A 99 14.95 22.50 23.18
N CYS A 100 14.43 22.14 22.01
CA CYS A 100 14.76 20.90 21.33
C CYS A 100 16.26 20.80 21.00
N ARG A 101 16.89 21.89 20.54
CA ARG A 101 18.34 21.95 20.26
C ARG A 101 19.16 21.70 21.52
N GLU A 102 18.82 22.32 22.65
CA GLU A 102 19.55 22.15 23.90
C GLU A 102 19.42 20.72 24.45
N VAL A 103 18.21 20.16 24.41
CA VAL A 103 17.99 18.76 24.80
C VAL A 103 18.77 17.79 23.91
N SER A 104 18.84 18.05 22.61
CA SER A 104 19.65 17.28 21.67
C SER A 104 21.15 17.32 22.03
N ILE A 105 21.67 18.48 22.43
CA ILE A 105 23.06 18.61 22.87
C ILE A 105 23.31 17.77 24.13
N ARG A 106 22.43 17.84 25.11
CA ARG A 106 22.62 17.17 26.42
C ARG A 106 22.49 15.66 26.34
N PHE A 107 21.46 15.17 25.65
CA PHE A 107 21.13 13.75 25.65
C PHE A 107 21.77 12.97 24.49
N MET A 108 22.14 13.64 23.40
CA MET A 108 22.70 12.99 22.22
C MET A 108 24.09 13.49 21.83
N GLY A 109 24.54 14.59 22.41
CA GLY A 109 25.81 15.21 22.00
C GLY A 109 25.74 15.92 20.63
N LEU A 110 24.55 16.09 20.05
CA LEU A 110 24.34 16.59 18.70
C LEU A 110 23.66 17.97 18.74
N ARG A 111 24.32 18.98 18.15
CA ARG A 111 23.73 20.32 18.01
C ARG A 111 23.16 20.46 16.60
N HIS A 112 21.87 20.79 16.48
CA HIS A 112 21.26 21.11 15.20
C HIS A 112 21.95 22.30 14.53
N PHE A 113 22.32 22.16 13.27
CA PHE A 113 22.86 23.25 12.44
C PHE A 113 21.76 24.24 12.05
N ASP A 114 22.12 25.45 11.66
CA ASP A 114 21.18 26.48 11.24
C ASP A 114 20.35 26.04 9.99
N VAL A 115 20.97 25.34 9.07
CA VAL A 115 20.28 24.76 7.90
C VAL A 115 19.28 23.67 8.30
N GLN A 116 19.57 22.92 9.36
CA GLN A 116 18.65 21.91 9.90
C GLN A 116 17.43 22.55 10.58
N MET A 117 17.60 23.73 11.20
CA MET A 117 16.45 24.51 11.70
C MET A 117 15.49 24.92 10.57
N ILE A 118 16.02 25.28 9.39
CA ILE A 118 15.21 25.57 8.20
C ILE A 118 14.45 24.33 7.78
N GLY A 119 15.09 23.14 7.82
CA GLY A 119 14.45 21.86 7.54
C GLY A 119 13.28 21.57 8.47
N GLY A 120 13.46 21.71 9.79
CA GLY A 120 12.40 21.55 10.76
C GLY A 120 11.22 22.50 10.54
N MET A 121 11.51 23.77 10.18
CA MET A 121 10.46 24.76 9.83
C MET A 121 9.72 24.39 8.55
N ALA A 122 10.40 23.85 7.54
CA ALA A 122 9.77 23.39 6.32
C ALA A 122 8.79 22.22 6.59
N LEU A 123 9.22 21.27 7.42
CA LEU A 123 8.36 20.15 7.85
C LEU A 123 7.13 20.65 8.62
N HIS A 124 7.30 21.55 9.57
CA HIS A 124 6.17 22.13 10.31
C HIS A 124 5.17 22.85 9.39
N GLN A 125 5.64 23.47 8.30
CA GLN A 125 4.80 24.16 7.33
C GLN A 125 4.11 23.23 6.31
N GLY A 126 4.14 21.93 6.49
CA GLY A 126 3.54 20.98 5.54
C GLY A 126 4.27 20.98 4.19
N LYS A 127 5.60 21.03 4.19
CA LYS A 127 6.42 21.01 2.97
C LYS A 127 7.35 19.82 2.93
N VAL A 128 7.88 19.53 1.75
CA VAL A 128 8.98 18.57 1.60
C VAL A 128 10.29 19.32 1.82
N ALA A 129 11.03 18.91 2.86
CA ALA A 129 12.39 19.38 3.11
C ALA A 129 13.37 18.55 2.26
N GLU A 130 13.82 19.09 1.13
CA GLU A 130 14.89 18.44 0.38
C GLU A 130 16.23 18.77 1.01
N MET A 131 16.80 17.78 1.70
CA MET A 131 18.12 17.83 2.32
C MET A 131 18.97 16.70 1.78
N ARG A 132 20.15 16.99 1.30
CA ARG A 132 21.05 15.97 0.75
C ARG A 132 21.29 14.84 1.74
N THR A 133 21.53 13.65 1.21
CA THR A 133 21.85 12.48 2.04
C THR A 133 23.07 12.79 2.90
N GLY A 134 23.03 12.44 4.18
CA GLY A 134 24.09 12.74 5.16
C GLY A 134 23.94 14.08 5.88
N GLU A 135 22.94 14.92 5.59
CA GLU A 135 22.69 16.20 6.27
C GLU A 135 21.87 16.04 7.58
N GLY A 136 21.67 14.81 8.07
CA GLY A 136 21.03 14.55 9.36
C GLY A 136 19.52 14.73 9.38
N LYS A 137 18.80 14.28 8.34
CA LYS A 137 17.34 14.36 8.23
C LYS A 137 16.60 13.80 9.46
N THR A 138 17.03 12.66 9.99
CA THR A 138 16.42 12.04 11.18
C THR A 138 16.44 12.98 12.40
N LEU A 139 17.55 13.70 12.59
CA LEU A 139 17.66 14.71 13.66
C LEU A 139 16.79 15.95 13.37
N VAL A 140 16.69 16.36 12.09
CA VAL A 140 15.84 17.50 11.67
C VAL A 140 14.39 17.25 11.97
N ALA A 141 13.90 16.04 11.76
CA ALA A 141 12.51 15.65 12.04
C ALA A 141 12.11 15.93 13.49
N THR A 142 13.04 15.78 14.45
CA THR A 142 12.76 15.97 15.89
C THR A 142 12.26 17.38 16.23
N LEU A 143 12.70 18.38 15.49
CA LEU A 143 12.27 19.78 15.66
C LEU A 143 10.78 19.96 15.35
N ALA A 144 10.35 19.47 14.19
CA ALA A 144 8.95 19.53 13.79
C ALA A 144 8.08 18.60 14.62
N VAL A 145 8.58 17.41 14.97
CA VAL A 145 7.89 16.46 15.85
C VAL A 145 7.59 17.08 17.19
N TYR A 146 8.59 17.67 17.85
CA TYR A 146 8.41 18.31 19.15
C TYR A 146 7.33 19.42 19.12
N LEU A 147 7.42 20.31 18.14
CA LEU A 147 6.47 21.41 18.00
C LEU A 147 5.03 20.93 17.75
N ASN A 148 4.86 19.95 16.87
CA ASN A 148 3.53 19.44 16.50
C ASN A 148 2.99 18.39 17.49
N ALA A 149 3.81 17.93 18.45
CA ALA A 149 3.36 17.11 19.59
C ALA A 149 2.77 17.97 20.74
N ILE A 150 2.98 19.28 20.74
CA ILE A 150 2.46 20.20 21.77
C ILE A 150 0.93 20.09 21.91
N PRO A 151 0.11 20.05 20.83
CA PRO A 151 -1.34 19.88 20.93
C PRO A 151 -1.81 18.53 21.50
N ALA A 152 -0.93 17.56 21.75
CA ALA A 152 -1.22 16.21 22.26
C ALA A 152 -2.15 15.38 21.34
N GLN A 153 -2.21 15.69 20.05
CA GLN A 153 -3.02 14.97 19.06
C GLN A 153 -2.31 13.81 18.37
N GLY A 154 -1.02 13.59 18.65
CA GLY A 154 -0.16 12.57 18.06
C GLY A 154 0.54 13.02 16.78
N VAL A 155 1.78 12.58 16.65
CA VAL A 155 2.64 12.81 15.50
C VAL A 155 3.11 11.47 14.97
N HIS A 156 2.92 11.21 13.67
CA HIS A 156 3.42 10.02 13.01
C HIS A 156 4.69 10.31 12.24
N VAL A 157 5.71 9.45 12.41
CA VAL A 157 6.94 9.46 11.63
C VAL A 157 6.97 8.18 10.79
N VAL A 158 6.80 8.35 9.49
CA VAL A 158 6.62 7.26 8.53
C VAL A 158 7.94 6.91 7.87
N THR A 159 8.32 5.64 7.88
CA THR A 159 9.54 5.12 7.27
C THR A 159 9.23 4.03 6.24
N VAL A 160 10.23 3.63 5.44
CA VAL A 160 10.05 2.64 4.36
C VAL A 160 10.08 1.18 4.82
N ASN A 161 10.60 0.89 6.02
CA ASN A 161 10.65 -0.48 6.56
C ASN A 161 10.73 -0.52 8.08
N ASP A 162 10.43 -1.68 8.68
CA ASP A 162 10.41 -1.91 10.12
C ASP A 162 11.77 -1.65 10.79
N TYR A 163 12.87 -2.02 10.13
CA TYR A 163 14.22 -1.78 10.67
C TYR A 163 14.51 -0.29 10.88
N LEU A 164 14.14 0.56 9.91
CA LEU A 164 14.34 2.00 10.05
C LEU A 164 13.39 2.60 11.10
N ALA A 165 12.16 2.12 11.17
CA ALA A 165 11.20 2.57 12.17
C ALA A 165 11.70 2.31 13.58
N GLU A 166 12.20 1.11 13.84
CA GLU A 166 12.75 0.71 15.14
C GLU A 166 14.05 1.44 15.45
N ARG A 167 15.00 1.44 14.50
CA ARG A 167 16.32 2.08 14.67
C ARG A 167 16.19 3.56 14.98
N ASP A 168 15.41 4.29 14.19
CA ASP A 168 15.32 5.75 14.30
C ASP A 168 14.52 6.16 15.52
N ALA A 169 13.47 5.42 15.88
CA ALA A 169 12.74 5.62 17.11
C ALA A 169 13.63 5.40 18.34
N GLN A 170 14.39 4.30 18.39
CA GLN A 170 15.28 4.00 19.50
C GLN A 170 16.44 5.01 19.61
N TRP A 171 16.98 5.42 18.48
CA TRP A 171 18.07 6.41 18.44
C TRP A 171 17.59 7.79 18.91
N MET A 172 16.41 8.25 18.50
CA MET A 172 15.87 9.56 18.90
C MET A 172 15.14 9.54 20.25
N ARG A 173 14.83 8.36 20.81
CA ARG A 173 14.13 8.21 22.09
C ARG A 173 14.71 9.03 23.22
N PRO A 174 16.04 9.06 23.48
CA PRO A 174 16.61 9.86 24.57
C PRO A 174 16.29 11.36 24.44
N LEU A 175 16.25 11.88 23.21
CA LEU A 175 15.90 13.27 22.95
C LEU A 175 14.42 13.52 23.26
N TYR A 176 13.53 12.65 22.77
CA TYR A 176 12.08 12.81 23.00
C TYR A 176 11.73 12.67 24.49
N GLU A 177 12.29 11.71 25.17
CA GLU A 177 12.09 11.52 26.62
C GLU A 177 12.65 12.72 27.41
N GLY A 178 13.80 13.27 27.00
CA GLY A 178 14.35 14.52 27.55
C GLY A 178 13.44 15.75 27.34
N LEU A 179 12.61 15.75 26.31
CA LEU A 179 11.57 16.73 26.03
C LEU A 179 10.24 16.43 26.72
N GLY A 180 10.14 15.32 27.44
CA GLY A 180 8.91 14.87 28.11
C GLY A 180 7.87 14.25 27.16
N LEU A 181 8.31 13.72 26.00
CA LEU A 181 7.45 13.04 25.03
C LEU A 181 7.59 11.52 25.14
N SER A 182 6.47 10.82 24.95
CA SER A 182 6.41 9.36 24.82
C SER A 182 6.60 8.93 23.36
N VAL A 183 7.25 7.75 23.16
CA VAL A 183 7.55 7.22 21.82
C VAL A 183 7.03 5.79 21.68
N GLY A 184 6.13 5.59 20.71
CA GLY A 184 5.62 4.29 20.27
C GLY A 184 6.24 3.85 18.94
N ILE A 185 6.25 2.54 18.72
CA ILE A 185 6.76 1.93 17.48
C ILE A 185 5.74 0.90 16.98
N ILE A 186 5.35 1.03 15.72
CA ILE A 186 4.47 0.11 15.02
C ILE A 186 5.31 -0.74 14.08
N LEU A 187 5.27 -2.05 14.28
CA LEU A 187 5.98 -3.04 13.46
C LEU A 187 5.00 -4.07 12.92
N SER A 188 5.40 -4.73 11.85
CA SER A 188 4.64 -5.84 11.27
C SER A 188 4.45 -6.99 12.28
N GLY A 189 3.27 -7.59 12.28
CA GLY A 189 2.96 -8.74 13.14
C GLY A 189 2.62 -8.42 14.60
N GLN A 190 2.62 -7.16 15.04
CA GLN A 190 2.17 -6.78 16.38
C GLN A 190 0.66 -6.97 16.53
N ASP A 191 0.22 -7.33 17.74
CA ASP A 191 -1.20 -7.40 18.10
C ASP A 191 -1.83 -6.01 18.29
N SER A 192 -3.17 -5.94 18.22
CA SER A 192 -3.91 -4.67 18.32
C SER A 192 -3.74 -3.97 19.66
N ALA A 193 -3.53 -4.69 20.77
CA ALA A 193 -3.36 -4.09 22.09
C ALA A 193 -2.01 -3.36 22.16
N THR A 194 -0.94 -3.99 21.69
CA THR A 194 0.40 -3.38 21.59
C THR A 194 0.39 -2.17 20.67
N LYS A 195 -0.26 -2.26 19.51
CA LYS A 195 -0.39 -1.15 18.57
C LYS A 195 -1.14 0.03 19.17
N ARG A 196 -2.24 -0.21 19.90
CA ARG A 196 -3.01 0.85 20.57
C ARG A 196 -2.15 1.64 21.53
N VAL A 197 -1.37 0.97 22.38
CA VAL A 197 -0.45 1.65 23.32
C VAL A 197 0.59 2.49 22.55
N ALA A 198 1.08 2.00 21.42
CA ALA A 198 2.03 2.74 20.59
C ALA A 198 1.39 3.97 19.91
N TYR A 199 0.14 3.87 19.46
CA TYR A 199 -0.60 5.01 18.89
C TYR A 199 -1.01 6.05 19.96
N GLU A 200 -1.17 5.66 21.23
CA GLU A 200 -1.45 6.58 22.34
C GLU A 200 -0.23 7.45 22.71
N CYS A 201 0.98 7.06 22.29
CA CYS A 201 2.18 7.88 22.50
C CYS A 201 2.11 9.23 21.77
N ASP A 202 2.90 10.21 22.21
CA ASP A 202 3.00 11.52 21.57
C ASP A 202 3.59 11.43 20.16
N VAL A 203 4.54 10.52 19.98
CA VAL A 203 5.25 10.26 18.72
C VAL A 203 5.14 8.78 18.39
N THR A 204 4.69 8.45 17.19
CA THR A 204 4.59 7.06 16.73
C THR A 204 5.39 6.88 15.45
N TYR A 205 6.38 6.00 15.50
CA TYR A 205 7.15 5.55 14.34
C TYR A 205 6.53 4.28 13.75
N GLY A 206 6.53 4.17 12.43
CA GLY A 206 6.05 2.97 11.75
C GLY A 206 6.28 3.04 10.24
N THR A 207 5.94 1.96 9.54
CA THR A 207 6.02 1.93 8.07
C THR A 207 4.76 2.48 7.43
N ASN A 208 4.90 3.00 6.20
CA ASN A 208 3.78 3.42 5.37
C ASN A 208 2.71 2.32 5.24
N ASN A 209 3.14 1.06 5.08
CA ASN A 209 2.25 -0.08 4.95
C ASN A 209 1.46 -0.33 6.24
N GLU A 210 2.12 -0.39 7.40
CA GLU A 210 1.44 -0.67 8.66
C GLU A 210 0.44 0.43 9.04
N PHE A 211 0.80 1.70 8.88
CA PHE A 211 -0.13 2.81 9.09
C PHE A 211 -1.37 2.72 8.19
N GLY A 212 -1.16 2.41 6.90
CA GLY A 212 -2.27 2.28 5.95
C GLY A 212 -3.12 1.03 6.20
N PHE A 213 -2.52 -0.11 6.53
CA PHE A 213 -3.26 -1.31 6.89
C PHE A 213 -4.02 -1.17 8.22
N ASP A 214 -3.46 -0.48 9.21
CA ASP A 214 -4.17 -0.21 10.46
C ASP A 214 -5.38 0.71 10.22
N TYR A 215 -5.26 1.72 9.34
CA TYR A 215 -6.39 2.53 8.90
C TYR A 215 -7.51 1.68 8.28
N LEU A 216 -7.17 0.75 7.40
CA LEU A 216 -8.15 -0.15 6.80
C LEU A 216 -8.79 -1.07 7.85
N ARG A 217 -8.00 -1.62 8.77
CA ARG A 217 -8.49 -2.48 9.88
C ARG A 217 -9.43 -1.72 10.81
N ASP A 218 -9.10 -0.50 11.16
CA ASP A 218 -9.92 0.37 12.01
C ASP A 218 -11.27 0.69 11.38
N ASN A 219 -11.31 0.82 10.03
CA ASN A 219 -12.57 1.02 9.32
C ASN A 219 -13.36 -0.27 9.06
N MET A 220 -12.83 -1.43 9.44
CA MET A 220 -13.52 -2.72 9.48
C MET A 220 -13.91 -3.15 10.91
N ALA A 221 -13.56 -2.37 11.94
CA ALA A 221 -13.84 -2.67 13.33
C ALA A 221 -15.35 -2.58 13.62
N PHE A 222 -15.88 -3.44 14.49
CA PHE A 222 -17.30 -3.44 14.90
C PHE A 222 -17.58 -2.56 16.13
N SER A 223 -16.53 -2.13 16.82
CA SER A 223 -16.62 -1.25 17.99
C SER A 223 -15.56 -0.16 17.93
N ALA A 224 -15.88 1.03 18.40
CA ALA A 224 -14.91 2.11 18.54
C ALA A 224 -13.73 1.72 19.46
N ALA A 225 -13.95 0.84 20.43
CA ALA A 225 -12.93 0.32 21.33
C ALA A 225 -11.91 -0.61 20.62
N ASP A 226 -12.26 -1.18 19.47
CA ASP A 226 -11.37 -2.06 18.71
C ASP A 226 -10.40 -1.29 17.82
N LYS A 227 -10.65 -0.01 17.55
CA LYS A 227 -9.77 0.85 16.78
C LYS A 227 -8.46 1.11 17.50
N VAL A 228 -7.37 1.16 16.74
CA VAL A 228 -6.04 1.39 17.28
C VAL A 228 -5.52 2.81 17.02
N GLN A 229 -5.88 3.42 15.88
CA GLN A 229 -5.42 4.74 15.49
C GLN A 229 -6.26 5.86 16.14
N ARG A 230 -5.59 6.97 16.44
CA ARG A 230 -6.23 8.26 16.75
C ARG A 230 -6.50 9.03 15.43
N PRO A 231 -7.27 10.13 15.46
CA PRO A 231 -7.42 11.01 14.30
C PRO A 231 -6.06 11.42 13.73
N LEU A 232 -5.94 11.41 12.39
CA LEU A 232 -4.70 11.65 11.67
C LEU A 232 -4.37 13.15 11.65
N ASN A 233 -3.52 13.60 12.58
CA ASN A 233 -3.17 15.00 12.75
C ASN A 233 -1.96 15.42 11.91
N PHE A 234 -0.75 14.99 12.29
CA PHE A 234 0.50 15.41 11.65
C PHE A 234 1.35 14.20 11.28
N ALA A 235 1.84 14.17 10.04
CA ALA A 235 2.78 13.15 9.58
C ALA A 235 4.03 13.73 8.95
N ILE A 236 5.18 13.12 9.27
CA ILE A 236 6.44 13.31 8.56
C ILE A 236 6.76 12.01 7.83
N VAL A 237 6.86 12.09 6.50
CA VAL A 237 7.24 10.94 5.66
C VAL A 237 8.73 11.01 5.37
N ASP A 238 9.53 10.11 5.95
CA ASP A 238 10.95 10.00 5.61
C ASP A 238 11.12 9.24 4.29
N GLU A 239 12.11 9.64 3.51
CA GLU A 239 12.26 9.18 2.13
C GLU A 239 10.95 9.30 1.33
N VAL A 240 10.34 10.48 1.40
CA VAL A 240 9.00 10.80 0.85
C VAL A 240 8.87 10.46 -0.63
N ASP A 241 9.94 10.56 -1.40
CA ASP A 241 9.99 10.20 -2.82
C ASP A 241 9.89 8.68 -3.05
N SER A 242 10.36 7.84 -2.12
CA SER A 242 10.11 6.41 -2.19
C SER A 242 8.66 6.07 -1.93
N ILE A 243 8.14 6.60 -0.84
CA ILE A 243 6.80 6.23 -0.34
C ILE A 243 5.71 6.82 -1.25
N LEU A 244 5.79 8.13 -1.56
CA LEU A 244 4.73 8.83 -2.28
C LEU A 244 4.84 8.76 -3.82
N ILE A 245 5.99 8.35 -4.36
CA ILE A 245 6.19 8.22 -5.81
C ILE A 245 6.42 6.77 -6.24
N ASP A 246 7.44 6.07 -5.68
CA ASP A 246 7.80 4.73 -6.16
C ASP A 246 6.79 3.67 -5.71
N GLU A 247 6.45 3.64 -4.41
CA GLU A 247 5.53 2.66 -3.83
C GLU A 247 4.06 3.00 -4.10
N ALA A 248 3.75 4.27 -4.41
CA ALA A 248 2.41 4.74 -4.69
C ALA A 248 1.86 4.30 -6.08
N ARG A 249 2.35 3.20 -6.63
CA ARG A 249 1.88 2.57 -7.88
C ARG A 249 0.83 1.49 -7.61
N THR A 250 0.80 0.94 -6.41
CA THR A 250 -0.11 -0.14 -6.01
C THR A 250 -0.94 0.30 -4.81
N PRO A 251 -2.23 -0.02 -4.77
CA PRO A 251 -3.06 0.24 -3.60
C PRO A 251 -2.74 -0.74 -2.46
N LEU A 252 -3.06 -0.35 -1.24
CA LEU A 252 -3.15 -1.24 -0.09
C LEU A 252 -4.47 -2.00 -0.16
N ILE A 253 -4.42 -3.32 -0.08
CA ILE A 253 -5.60 -4.18 -0.20
C ILE A 253 -5.62 -5.19 0.94
N ILE A 254 -6.74 -5.29 1.65
CA ILE A 254 -7.05 -6.41 2.54
C ILE A 254 -8.00 -7.33 1.80
N SER A 255 -7.58 -8.58 1.60
CA SER A 255 -8.38 -9.60 0.93
C SER A 255 -8.87 -10.66 1.91
N GLY A 256 -10.03 -11.22 1.65
CA GLY A 256 -10.59 -12.34 2.40
C GLY A 256 -11.23 -13.37 1.47
N PRO A 257 -11.49 -14.61 1.96
CA PRO A 257 -12.15 -15.64 1.16
C PRO A 257 -13.60 -15.26 0.86
N VAL A 258 -14.03 -15.52 -0.38
CA VAL A 258 -15.43 -15.35 -0.84
C VAL A 258 -16.22 -16.63 -0.65
N GLU A 259 -17.54 -16.51 -0.64
CA GLU A 259 -18.47 -17.63 -0.82
C GLU A 259 -18.25 -18.33 -2.17
N ASP A 260 -18.59 -19.61 -2.21
CA ASP A 260 -18.16 -20.56 -3.22
C ASP A 260 -18.81 -20.31 -4.61
N ASN A 261 -18.07 -19.69 -5.53
CA ASN A 261 -18.45 -19.50 -6.93
C ASN A 261 -17.98 -20.66 -7.85
N THR A 262 -17.57 -21.77 -7.27
CA THR A 262 -17.00 -22.93 -7.99
C THR A 262 -17.91 -23.40 -9.13
N GLN A 263 -19.21 -23.44 -8.92
CA GLN A 263 -20.18 -23.88 -9.93
C GLN A 263 -20.21 -22.95 -11.16
N MET A 264 -20.05 -21.65 -10.96
CA MET A 264 -20.01 -20.65 -12.04
C MET A 264 -18.81 -20.91 -12.96
N TYR A 265 -17.60 -21.09 -12.38
CA TYR A 265 -16.39 -21.42 -13.15
C TYR A 265 -16.54 -22.72 -13.93
N ILE A 266 -17.13 -23.78 -13.36
CA ILE A 266 -17.37 -25.06 -14.04
C ILE A 266 -18.34 -24.88 -15.21
N THR A 267 -19.44 -24.15 -15.01
CA THR A 267 -20.44 -23.93 -16.05
C THR A 267 -19.87 -23.14 -17.22
N ILE A 268 -19.19 -22.04 -16.93
CA ILE A 268 -18.57 -21.19 -17.97
C ILE A 268 -17.46 -21.94 -18.69
N ASN A 269 -16.60 -22.68 -17.98
CA ASN A 269 -15.57 -23.51 -18.57
C ASN A 269 -16.11 -24.49 -19.62
N ALA A 270 -17.32 -25.02 -19.42
CA ALA A 270 -17.96 -25.89 -20.39
C ALA A 270 -18.48 -25.16 -21.65
N LEU A 271 -18.69 -23.85 -21.58
CA LEU A 271 -19.18 -23.03 -22.69
C LEU A 271 -18.04 -22.51 -23.58
N ILE A 272 -16.90 -22.11 -22.99
CA ILE A 272 -15.78 -21.48 -23.70
C ILE A 272 -15.25 -22.26 -24.91
N PRO A 273 -15.12 -23.61 -24.89
CA PRO A 273 -14.61 -24.37 -26.04
C PRO A 273 -15.51 -24.32 -27.28
N ARG A 274 -16.72 -23.74 -27.17
CA ARG A 274 -17.63 -23.55 -28.31
C ARG A 274 -17.34 -22.28 -29.11
N LEU A 275 -16.49 -21.39 -28.57
CA LEU A 275 -16.08 -20.15 -29.22
C LEU A 275 -14.92 -20.45 -30.19
N GLU A 276 -14.97 -19.88 -31.38
CA GLU A 276 -13.99 -20.05 -32.44
C GLU A 276 -13.20 -18.75 -32.65
N ILE A 277 -11.89 -18.88 -32.90
CA ILE A 277 -11.04 -17.74 -33.20
C ILE A 277 -11.42 -17.16 -34.55
N GLN A 278 -11.38 -15.83 -34.67
CA GLN A 278 -11.54 -15.11 -35.94
C GLN A 278 -10.31 -15.38 -36.83
N PRO A 279 -10.46 -16.01 -38.02
CA PRO A 279 -9.37 -16.14 -38.96
C PRO A 279 -8.96 -14.77 -39.52
N ASP A 280 -7.72 -14.66 -40.01
CA ASP A 280 -7.23 -13.47 -40.71
C ASP A 280 -8.16 -13.15 -41.89
N LEU A 281 -8.67 -11.89 -41.87
CA LEU A 281 -9.62 -11.45 -42.89
C LEU A 281 -8.91 -11.18 -44.22
N GLU A 282 -9.23 -11.92 -45.28
CA GLU A 282 -8.94 -11.50 -46.66
C GLU A 282 -9.93 -10.36 -47.04
N GLU A 283 -9.46 -9.40 -47.87
CA GLU A 283 -10.31 -8.28 -48.32
C GLU A 283 -11.62 -8.80 -48.96
N GLY A 284 -12.77 -8.47 -48.31
CA GLY A 284 -14.14 -8.78 -48.77
C GLY A 284 -14.78 -10.03 -48.16
N VAL A 285 -14.16 -10.66 -47.15
CA VAL A 285 -14.78 -11.77 -46.39
C VAL A 285 -15.43 -11.21 -45.13
N GLU A 286 -16.69 -11.58 -44.86
CA GLU A 286 -17.36 -11.22 -43.62
C GLU A 286 -16.75 -11.95 -42.40
N PRO A 287 -16.64 -11.29 -41.22
CA PRO A 287 -16.16 -11.92 -40.01
C PRO A 287 -17.01 -13.15 -39.64
N SER A 288 -16.40 -14.26 -39.30
CA SER A 288 -17.08 -15.50 -38.97
C SER A 288 -16.68 -16.05 -37.59
N GLY A 289 -15.64 -15.51 -36.97
CA GLY A 289 -15.13 -15.95 -35.65
C GLY A 289 -15.76 -15.18 -34.51
N HIS A 290 -15.64 -15.74 -33.30
CA HIS A 290 -16.27 -15.22 -32.10
C HIS A 290 -15.31 -14.35 -31.26
N TYR A 291 -13.98 -14.53 -31.43
CA TYR A 291 -12.98 -13.71 -30.72
C TYR A 291 -11.71 -13.50 -31.56
N THR A 292 -11.01 -12.41 -31.29
CA THR A 292 -9.66 -12.11 -31.82
C THR A 292 -8.63 -12.30 -30.71
N TYR A 293 -7.42 -12.73 -31.09
CA TYR A 293 -6.29 -12.89 -30.17
C TYR A 293 -5.07 -12.15 -30.73
N ASP A 294 -4.54 -11.20 -29.96
CA ASP A 294 -3.26 -10.54 -30.25
C ASP A 294 -2.16 -11.18 -29.40
N GLU A 295 -1.32 -11.96 -30.04
CA GLU A 295 -0.20 -12.67 -29.41
C GLU A 295 0.83 -11.69 -28.80
N SER A 296 1.04 -10.54 -29.43
CA SER A 296 2.05 -9.55 -29.03
C SER A 296 1.69 -8.85 -27.70
N HIS A 297 0.40 -8.64 -27.45
CA HIS A 297 -0.12 -8.02 -26.25
C HIS A 297 -0.81 -9.01 -25.30
N LYS A 298 -0.88 -10.30 -25.68
CA LYS A 298 -1.62 -11.35 -24.94
C LYS A 298 -3.06 -10.89 -24.61
N SER A 299 -3.70 -10.16 -25.53
CA SER A 299 -5.06 -9.64 -25.38
C SER A 299 -6.07 -10.40 -26.23
N ILE A 300 -7.26 -10.57 -25.68
CA ILE A 300 -8.39 -11.21 -26.35
C ILE A 300 -9.56 -10.26 -26.36
N GLU A 301 -10.20 -10.13 -27.50
CA GLU A 301 -11.41 -9.34 -27.66
C GLU A 301 -12.49 -10.16 -28.34
N LEU A 302 -13.75 -10.09 -27.82
CA LEU A 302 -14.90 -10.71 -28.48
C LEU A 302 -15.28 -9.89 -29.72
N THR A 303 -15.62 -10.56 -30.79
CA THR A 303 -16.19 -9.92 -31.99
C THR A 303 -17.68 -9.61 -31.76
N GLU A 304 -18.30 -8.83 -32.63
CA GLU A 304 -19.74 -8.56 -32.56
C GLU A 304 -20.60 -9.84 -32.62
N LEU A 305 -20.17 -10.81 -33.43
CA LEU A 305 -20.77 -12.15 -33.47
C LEU A 305 -20.51 -12.93 -32.18
N GLY A 306 -19.32 -12.75 -31.59
CA GLY A 306 -18.94 -13.40 -30.35
C GLY A 306 -19.78 -12.93 -29.17
N HIS A 307 -20.09 -11.63 -29.10
CA HIS A 307 -20.97 -11.08 -28.08
C HIS A 307 -22.37 -11.73 -28.14
N GLN A 308 -22.97 -11.77 -29.31
CA GLN A 308 -24.28 -12.37 -29.52
C GLN A 308 -24.28 -13.88 -29.17
N PHE A 309 -23.26 -14.60 -29.64
CA PHE A 309 -23.16 -16.02 -29.40
C PHE A 309 -22.91 -16.35 -27.91
N VAL A 310 -22.12 -15.56 -27.19
CA VAL A 310 -21.92 -15.73 -25.75
C VAL A 310 -23.24 -15.48 -24.98
N GLU A 311 -23.98 -14.41 -25.33
CA GLU A 311 -25.28 -14.14 -24.71
C GLU A 311 -26.28 -15.31 -24.96
N GLU A 312 -26.34 -15.87 -26.16
CA GLU A 312 -27.14 -17.06 -26.47
C GLU A 312 -26.72 -18.29 -25.63
N LEU A 313 -25.42 -18.53 -25.46
CA LEU A 313 -24.91 -19.63 -24.65
C LEU A 313 -25.25 -19.45 -23.16
N LEU A 314 -25.20 -18.23 -22.64
CA LEU A 314 -25.50 -17.92 -21.26
C LEU A 314 -27.01 -18.01 -20.97
N VAL A 315 -27.86 -17.59 -21.90
CA VAL A 315 -29.32 -17.80 -21.82
C VAL A 315 -29.63 -19.28 -21.83
N GLY A 316 -28.99 -20.06 -22.72
CA GLY A 316 -29.16 -21.51 -22.77
C GLY A 316 -28.66 -22.25 -21.52
N ALA A 317 -27.77 -21.66 -20.73
CA ALA A 317 -27.27 -22.16 -19.45
C ALA A 317 -28.06 -21.63 -18.23
N GLU A 318 -29.13 -20.84 -18.44
CA GLU A 318 -29.95 -20.21 -17.40
C GLU A 318 -29.17 -19.23 -16.52
N LEU A 319 -28.04 -18.66 -17.03
CA LEU A 319 -27.21 -17.68 -16.35
C LEU A 319 -27.55 -16.24 -16.73
N LEU A 320 -28.25 -16.02 -17.83
CA LEU A 320 -28.68 -14.72 -18.33
C LEU A 320 -30.16 -14.82 -18.76
N ASN A 321 -30.98 -13.80 -18.46
CA ASN A 321 -32.37 -13.81 -18.91
C ASN A 321 -32.46 -13.40 -20.39
N GLU A 322 -33.50 -13.89 -21.08
CA GLU A 322 -33.73 -13.57 -22.47
C GLU A 322 -34.02 -12.07 -22.65
N GLY A 323 -33.18 -11.40 -23.43
CA GLY A 323 -33.25 -9.94 -23.68
C GLY A 323 -32.39 -9.08 -22.78
N ASP A 324 -31.73 -9.66 -21.76
CA ASP A 324 -30.73 -8.94 -20.95
C ASP A 324 -29.41 -8.85 -21.69
N SER A 325 -28.69 -7.71 -21.56
CA SER A 325 -27.35 -7.58 -22.10
C SER A 325 -26.28 -8.03 -21.07
N LEU A 326 -25.28 -8.76 -21.54
CA LEU A 326 -24.11 -9.13 -20.76
C LEU A 326 -23.36 -7.91 -20.22
N TYR A 327 -23.49 -6.75 -20.87
CA TYR A 327 -22.84 -5.48 -20.51
C TYR A 327 -23.65 -4.61 -19.56
N SER A 328 -24.79 -5.06 -19.08
CA SER A 328 -25.52 -4.35 -18.03
C SER A 328 -24.79 -4.40 -16.70
N ALA A 329 -24.99 -3.42 -15.83
CA ALA A 329 -24.34 -3.34 -14.53
C ALA A 329 -24.62 -4.58 -13.63
N SER A 330 -25.81 -5.18 -13.76
CA SER A 330 -26.20 -6.41 -13.06
C SER A 330 -25.41 -7.65 -13.49
N ASN A 331 -24.86 -7.67 -14.71
CA ASN A 331 -24.25 -8.84 -15.33
C ASN A 331 -22.71 -8.76 -15.42
N LEU A 332 -22.09 -7.72 -14.81
CA LEU A 332 -20.64 -7.50 -14.84
C LEU A 332 -19.86 -8.69 -14.28
N THR A 333 -20.37 -9.35 -13.24
CA THR A 333 -19.75 -10.56 -12.68
C THR A 333 -19.72 -11.70 -13.70
N LEU A 334 -20.78 -11.89 -14.44
CA LEU A 334 -20.88 -12.91 -15.48
C LEU A 334 -19.92 -12.62 -16.64
N LEU A 335 -19.86 -11.37 -17.09
CA LEU A 335 -18.90 -10.91 -18.09
C LEU A 335 -17.47 -11.19 -17.66
N HIS A 336 -17.15 -10.89 -16.40
CA HIS A 336 -15.81 -11.14 -15.85
C HIS A 336 -15.43 -12.63 -15.91
N HIS A 337 -16.34 -13.53 -15.50
CA HIS A 337 -16.08 -14.98 -15.56
C HIS A 337 -15.92 -15.50 -16.99
N VAL A 338 -16.68 -14.95 -17.94
CA VAL A 338 -16.51 -15.28 -19.38
C VAL A 338 -15.13 -14.87 -19.89
N HIS A 339 -14.69 -13.64 -19.56
CA HIS A 339 -13.35 -13.17 -19.94
C HIS A 339 -12.25 -13.99 -19.28
N ALA A 340 -12.38 -14.32 -17.98
CA ALA A 340 -11.41 -15.15 -17.27
C ALA A 340 -11.31 -16.55 -17.90
N GLY A 341 -12.46 -17.17 -18.22
CA GLY A 341 -12.53 -18.47 -18.89
C GLY A 341 -11.88 -18.42 -20.28
N LEU A 342 -12.18 -17.40 -21.07
CA LEU A 342 -11.62 -17.23 -22.40
C LEU A 342 -10.10 -17.04 -22.37
N LYS A 343 -9.59 -16.19 -21.46
CA LYS A 343 -8.14 -16.02 -21.22
C LYS A 343 -7.49 -17.35 -20.79
N ALA A 344 -8.10 -18.09 -19.87
CA ALA A 344 -7.58 -19.36 -19.40
C ALA A 344 -7.39 -20.39 -20.54
N HIS A 345 -8.32 -20.42 -21.50
CA HIS A 345 -8.26 -21.36 -22.62
C HIS A 345 -7.32 -20.93 -23.74
N VAL A 346 -7.22 -19.65 -24.05
CA VAL A 346 -6.54 -19.11 -25.24
C VAL A 346 -5.13 -18.65 -24.94
N VAL A 347 -4.92 -17.95 -23.81
CA VAL A 347 -3.62 -17.32 -23.47
C VAL A 347 -2.72 -18.27 -22.71
N PHE A 348 -3.27 -19.02 -21.75
CA PHE A 348 -2.48 -19.81 -20.81
C PHE A 348 -2.38 -21.28 -21.24
N SER A 349 -1.17 -21.77 -21.43
CA SER A 349 -0.88 -23.13 -21.88
C SER A 349 -0.18 -23.96 -20.79
N CYS A 350 -0.69 -25.19 -20.58
CA CYS A 350 -0.07 -26.16 -19.68
C CYS A 350 1.35 -26.53 -20.15
N ASN A 351 2.29 -26.66 -19.22
CA ASN A 351 3.73 -26.89 -19.43
C ASN A 351 4.48 -25.72 -20.11
N VAL A 352 3.85 -24.56 -20.29
CA VAL A 352 4.48 -23.33 -20.76
C VAL A 352 4.33 -22.25 -19.69
N ASP A 353 3.09 -21.83 -19.40
CA ASP A 353 2.80 -20.78 -18.42
C ASP A 353 2.57 -21.35 -17.01
N TYR A 354 2.17 -22.62 -16.91
CA TYR A 354 1.95 -23.33 -15.65
C TYR A 354 2.16 -24.85 -15.79
N ILE A 355 2.32 -25.50 -14.65
CA ILE A 355 2.28 -26.96 -14.51
C ILE A 355 1.20 -27.38 -13.50
N VAL A 356 0.68 -28.58 -13.64
CA VAL A 356 -0.22 -29.19 -12.65
C VAL A 356 0.61 -30.10 -11.74
N GLN A 357 0.69 -29.79 -10.46
CA GLN A 357 1.43 -30.57 -9.47
C GLN A 357 0.63 -30.70 -8.18
N ASP A 358 0.47 -31.92 -7.66
CA ASP A 358 -0.22 -32.21 -6.40
C ASP A 358 -1.65 -31.60 -6.33
N ASP A 359 -2.43 -31.73 -7.43
CA ASP A 359 -3.78 -31.16 -7.60
C ASP A 359 -3.83 -29.62 -7.47
N GLN A 360 -2.72 -28.95 -7.84
CA GLN A 360 -2.59 -27.48 -7.82
C GLN A 360 -1.94 -26.95 -9.09
N ILE A 361 -2.33 -25.74 -9.47
CA ILE A 361 -1.66 -24.99 -10.53
C ILE A 361 -0.42 -24.30 -9.94
N VAL A 362 0.74 -24.57 -10.51
CA VAL A 362 2.00 -23.90 -10.18
C VAL A 362 2.45 -23.09 -11.38
N ILE A 363 2.54 -21.77 -11.20
CA ILE A 363 2.94 -20.83 -12.26
C ILE A 363 4.40 -21.06 -12.64
N VAL A 364 4.70 -20.96 -13.95
CA VAL A 364 6.06 -20.96 -14.50
C VAL A 364 6.40 -19.53 -14.90
N ASP A 365 7.52 -19.03 -14.45
CA ASP A 365 8.02 -17.70 -14.83
C ASP A 365 8.46 -17.69 -16.29
N GLU A 366 7.89 -16.78 -17.08
CA GLU A 366 8.11 -16.69 -18.52
C GLU A 366 9.58 -16.41 -18.90
N HIS A 367 10.31 -15.66 -18.04
CA HIS A 367 11.69 -15.26 -18.33
C HIS A 367 12.73 -16.25 -17.82
N THR A 368 12.45 -16.91 -16.70
CA THR A 368 13.43 -17.81 -16.06
C THR A 368 13.09 -19.29 -16.23
N GLY A 369 11.87 -19.63 -16.65
CA GLY A 369 11.36 -21.01 -16.73
C GLY A 369 11.25 -21.71 -15.36
N ARG A 370 11.35 -20.97 -14.26
CA ARG A 370 11.27 -21.50 -12.89
C ARG A 370 9.84 -21.55 -12.40
N THR A 371 9.53 -22.60 -11.66
CA THR A 371 8.23 -22.70 -10.98
C THR A 371 8.15 -21.71 -9.81
N MET A 372 7.00 -21.08 -9.64
CA MET A 372 6.72 -20.12 -8.57
C MET A 372 5.60 -20.64 -7.64
N PRO A 373 5.92 -21.54 -6.70
CA PRO A 373 4.92 -22.10 -5.80
C PRO A 373 4.34 -21.00 -4.88
N GLY A 374 3.03 -21.10 -4.63
CA GLY A 374 2.32 -20.15 -3.78
C GLY A 374 1.89 -18.84 -4.45
N ARG A 375 2.33 -18.56 -5.69
CA ARG A 375 1.79 -17.46 -6.49
C ARG A 375 0.53 -17.89 -7.22
N ARG A 376 -0.40 -16.94 -7.38
CA ARG A 376 -1.67 -17.14 -8.11
C ARG A 376 -1.90 -15.97 -9.05
N TRP A 377 -2.54 -16.24 -10.20
CA TRP A 377 -3.07 -15.17 -11.04
C TRP A 377 -4.29 -14.53 -10.39
N SER A 378 -4.43 -13.24 -10.51
CA SER A 378 -5.58 -12.45 -10.08
C SER A 378 -6.75 -12.57 -11.06
N GLU A 379 -7.84 -11.87 -10.77
CA GLU A 379 -8.98 -11.70 -11.68
C GLU A 379 -9.68 -13.02 -12.10
N GLY A 380 -9.78 -13.99 -11.18
CA GLY A 380 -10.45 -15.25 -11.49
C GLY A 380 -9.73 -16.15 -12.50
N ILE A 381 -8.59 -15.69 -13.06
CA ILE A 381 -7.83 -16.46 -14.08
C ILE A 381 -7.33 -17.78 -13.50
N HIS A 382 -6.82 -17.76 -12.26
CA HIS A 382 -6.30 -18.97 -11.64
C HIS A 382 -7.38 -20.03 -11.46
N GLN A 383 -8.57 -19.63 -10.99
CA GLN A 383 -9.74 -20.49 -10.83
C GLN A 383 -10.28 -20.99 -12.19
N ALA A 384 -10.24 -20.13 -13.20
CA ALA A 384 -10.63 -20.54 -14.56
C ALA A 384 -9.66 -21.58 -15.14
N ILE A 385 -8.36 -21.50 -14.82
CA ILE A 385 -7.37 -22.50 -15.20
C ILE A 385 -7.56 -23.79 -14.37
N GLU A 386 -7.85 -23.69 -13.06
CA GLU A 386 -8.19 -24.83 -12.22
C GLU A 386 -9.43 -25.57 -12.79
N ALA A 387 -10.44 -24.81 -13.23
CA ALA A 387 -11.61 -25.38 -13.93
C ALA A 387 -11.26 -26.03 -15.26
N LYS A 388 -10.39 -25.39 -16.08
CA LYS A 388 -9.91 -25.92 -17.35
C LYS A 388 -9.19 -27.25 -17.18
N GLU A 389 -8.31 -27.36 -16.18
CA GLU A 389 -7.56 -28.58 -15.90
C GLU A 389 -8.35 -29.60 -15.07
N SER A 390 -9.62 -29.28 -14.71
CA SER A 390 -10.51 -30.16 -13.94
C SER A 390 -9.93 -30.61 -12.59
N ILE A 391 -9.18 -29.71 -11.94
CA ILE A 391 -8.66 -29.92 -10.59
C ILE A 391 -9.53 -29.18 -9.56
N THR A 392 -9.21 -29.34 -8.28
CA THR A 392 -9.97 -28.70 -7.19
C THR A 392 -9.87 -27.18 -7.28
N ILE A 393 -10.99 -26.50 -7.59
CA ILE A 393 -11.07 -25.04 -7.66
C ILE A 393 -10.98 -24.49 -6.24
N GLN A 394 -9.97 -23.65 -6.00
CA GLN A 394 -9.77 -23.02 -4.70
C GLN A 394 -10.60 -21.73 -4.60
N LYS A 395 -11.02 -21.39 -3.37
CA LYS A 395 -11.80 -20.19 -3.12
C LYS A 395 -11.10 -18.94 -3.66
N GLU A 396 -11.87 -18.09 -4.28
CA GLU A 396 -11.44 -16.77 -4.71
C GLU A 396 -11.24 -15.86 -3.51
N SER A 397 -10.30 -14.92 -3.59
CA SER A 397 -10.15 -13.88 -2.58
C SER A 397 -10.76 -12.59 -3.09
N GLN A 398 -11.70 -12.05 -2.32
CA GLN A 398 -12.34 -10.76 -2.60
C GLN A 398 -11.67 -9.64 -1.81
N THR A 399 -11.62 -8.46 -2.40
CA THR A 399 -11.19 -7.24 -1.73
C THR A 399 -12.20 -6.88 -0.62
N MET A 400 -11.74 -6.89 0.63
CA MET A 400 -12.54 -6.49 1.78
C MET A 400 -12.43 -5.00 2.07
N ALA A 401 -11.23 -4.44 1.92
CA ALA A 401 -10.95 -3.03 2.03
C ALA A 401 -9.74 -2.68 1.17
N SER A 402 -9.73 -1.50 0.59
CA SER A 402 -8.60 -1.00 -0.20
C SER A 402 -8.48 0.51 -0.06
N THR A 403 -7.25 1.02 -0.18
CA THR A 403 -6.98 2.45 -0.32
C THR A 403 -5.67 2.64 -1.06
N THR A 404 -5.49 3.78 -1.72
CA THR A 404 -4.18 4.15 -2.26
C THR A 404 -3.36 4.91 -1.24
N PHE A 405 -2.02 4.88 -1.35
CA PHE A 405 -1.17 5.71 -0.51
C PHE A 405 -1.51 7.19 -0.66
N GLN A 406 -1.83 7.62 -1.88
CA GLN A 406 -2.21 8.98 -2.17
C GLN A 406 -3.41 9.42 -1.33
N ASN A 407 -4.48 8.64 -1.33
CA ASN A 407 -5.69 8.97 -0.58
C ASN A 407 -5.51 8.80 0.92
N TYR A 408 -4.74 7.81 1.37
CA TYR A 408 -4.42 7.64 2.78
C TYR A 408 -3.65 8.85 3.36
N PHE A 409 -2.55 9.27 2.71
CA PHE A 409 -1.75 10.38 3.23
C PHE A 409 -2.44 11.74 3.12
N ARG A 410 -3.43 11.90 2.25
CA ARG A 410 -4.28 13.10 2.19
C ARG A 410 -5.23 13.24 3.39
N LEU A 411 -5.42 12.19 4.19
CA LEU A 411 -6.27 12.23 5.39
C LEU A 411 -5.61 12.99 6.56
N TYR A 412 -4.29 13.15 6.55
CA TYR A 412 -3.61 13.92 7.59
C TYR A 412 -3.96 15.40 7.48
N GLN A 413 -4.23 16.04 8.62
CA GLN A 413 -4.46 17.50 8.65
C GLN A 413 -3.25 18.25 8.14
N THR A 414 -2.04 17.79 8.49
CA THR A 414 -0.79 18.31 7.96
C THR A 414 0.13 17.17 7.57
N LEU A 415 0.45 17.11 6.30
CA LEU A 415 1.42 16.17 5.74
C LEU A 415 2.73 16.91 5.44
N SER A 416 3.85 16.31 5.76
CA SER A 416 5.17 16.81 5.39
C SER A 416 6.09 15.65 5.01
N GLY A 417 7.22 15.95 4.39
CA GLY A 417 8.16 14.90 4.01
C GLY A 417 9.58 15.37 3.94
N MET A 418 10.51 14.43 3.94
CA MET A 418 11.93 14.72 3.77
C MET A 418 12.58 13.67 2.86
N THR A 419 13.51 14.14 2.03
CA THR A 419 14.32 13.28 1.15
C THR A 419 15.56 14.05 0.68
N GLY A 420 16.48 13.35 0.02
CA GLY A 420 17.64 14.00 -0.64
C GLY A 420 17.38 14.41 -2.10
N THR A 421 16.22 14.12 -2.68
CA THR A 421 15.97 14.15 -4.12
C THR A 421 14.52 14.41 -4.51
N ALA A 422 13.90 15.51 -4.07
CA ALA A 422 12.51 15.83 -4.37
C ALA A 422 12.32 16.84 -5.52
N ASP A 423 13.29 17.69 -5.78
CA ASP A 423 13.17 18.79 -6.77
C ASP A 423 12.80 18.29 -8.17
N THR A 424 13.27 17.11 -8.57
CA THR A 424 12.93 16.51 -9.87
C THR A 424 11.45 16.12 -9.98
N GLU A 425 10.80 15.84 -8.87
CA GLU A 425 9.40 15.39 -8.76
C GLU A 425 8.50 16.45 -8.07
N ALA A 426 9.01 17.67 -7.88
CA ALA A 426 8.30 18.75 -7.18
C ALA A 426 6.92 19.05 -7.77
N PHE A 427 6.78 18.93 -9.09
CA PHE A 427 5.50 19.11 -9.78
C PHE A 427 4.48 18.04 -9.39
N GLU A 428 4.89 16.78 -9.32
CA GLU A 428 4.03 15.67 -8.93
C GLU A 428 3.62 15.75 -7.45
N LEU A 429 4.58 16.02 -6.56
CA LEU A 429 4.33 16.20 -5.13
C LEU A 429 3.32 17.32 -4.87
N HIS A 430 3.44 18.44 -5.59
CA HIS A 430 2.48 19.54 -5.49
C HIS A 430 1.10 19.17 -6.07
N GLN A 431 1.06 18.54 -7.26
CA GLN A 431 -0.21 18.26 -7.93
C GLN A 431 -1.04 17.15 -7.24
N ILE A 432 -0.38 16.15 -6.68
CA ILE A 432 -1.06 15.00 -6.06
C ILE A 432 -1.31 15.23 -4.56
N TYR A 433 -0.33 15.78 -3.83
CA TYR A 433 -0.36 15.85 -2.36
C TYR A 433 -0.41 17.28 -1.83
N ASP A 434 -0.41 18.30 -2.68
CA ASP A 434 -0.30 19.73 -2.32
C ASP A 434 0.97 20.06 -1.52
N LEU A 435 2.06 19.30 -1.76
CA LEU A 435 3.32 19.45 -1.08
C LEU A 435 4.30 20.29 -1.88
N ASP A 436 4.59 21.50 -1.42
CA ASP A 436 5.69 22.33 -1.95
C ASP A 436 7.05 21.78 -1.52
N VAL A 437 8.02 21.75 -2.43
CA VAL A 437 9.41 21.34 -2.14
C VAL A 437 10.25 22.54 -1.78
N LEU A 438 10.94 22.48 -0.64
CA LEU A 438 11.96 23.46 -0.24
C LEU A 438 13.34 22.81 -0.28
N VAL A 439 14.18 23.25 -1.23
CA VAL A 439 15.57 22.79 -1.34
C VAL A 439 16.41 23.57 -0.32
N ILE A 440 16.98 22.85 0.63
CA ILE A 440 17.76 23.41 1.73
C ILE A 440 19.25 23.33 1.37
N PRO A 441 20.02 24.42 1.53
CA PRO A 441 21.44 24.39 1.27
C PRO A 441 22.17 23.47 2.25
N THR A 442 23.24 22.82 1.79
CA THR A 442 24.10 21.99 2.65
C THR A 442 24.82 22.84 3.70
N ASN A 443 25.09 22.22 4.87
CA ASN A 443 25.83 22.90 5.93
C ASN A 443 27.26 23.26 5.50
N VAL A 444 27.92 22.37 4.75
CA VAL A 444 29.25 22.57 4.16
C VAL A 444 29.16 22.37 2.65
N ASP A 445 29.98 23.10 1.87
CA ASP A 445 29.99 22.97 0.42
C ASP A 445 30.37 21.57 -0.04
N VAL A 446 29.67 21.06 -1.04
CA VAL A 446 29.90 19.73 -1.61
C VAL A 446 31.20 19.65 -2.38
N GLN A 447 32.10 18.76 -1.97
CA GLN A 447 33.40 18.54 -2.63
C GLN A 447 33.39 17.38 -3.63
N ARG A 448 32.28 16.59 -3.73
CA ARG A 448 32.15 15.47 -4.65
C ARG A 448 32.29 15.94 -6.11
N LYS A 449 33.02 15.14 -6.89
CA LYS A 449 33.22 15.36 -8.33
C LYS A 449 32.34 14.37 -9.11
N ASP A 450 31.27 14.86 -9.73
CA ASP A 450 30.44 14.06 -10.62
C ASP A 450 31.05 14.12 -12.04
N MET A 451 31.63 12.98 -12.50
CA MET A 451 32.27 12.85 -13.80
C MET A 451 31.23 12.63 -14.90
N ASN A 452 31.61 12.89 -16.15
CA ASN A 452 30.75 12.60 -17.28
C ASN A 452 30.55 11.08 -17.47
N ASP A 453 29.43 10.72 -18.10
CA ASP A 453 29.12 9.32 -18.42
C ASP A 453 30.07 8.80 -19.51
N LEU A 454 30.49 7.54 -19.39
CA LEU A 454 31.23 6.82 -20.40
C LEU A 454 30.27 5.84 -21.12
N ILE A 455 30.18 5.92 -22.42
CA ILE A 455 29.23 5.15 -23.22
C ILE A 455 29.98 4.23 -24.17
N TYR A 456 29.70 2.93 -24.06
CA TYR A 456 30.32 1.85 -24.86
C TYR A 456 29.30 1.26 -25.84
N LEU A 457 29.80 0.58 -26.86
CA LEU A 457 28.94 -0.08 -27.85
C LEU A 457 28.25 -1.33 -27.26
N THR A 458 29.02 -2.12 -26.50
CA THR A 458 28.59 -3.42 -26.00
C THR A 458 28.65 -3.48 -24.46
N MET A 459 27.91 -4.44 -23.87
CA MET A 459 27.99 -4.73 -22.45
C MET A 459 29.37 -5.24 -22.02
N GLU A 460 30.04 -6.02 -22.87
CA GLU A 460 31.37 -6.59 -22.59
C GLU A 460 32.42 -5.48 -22.43
N GLU A 461 32.42 -4.50 -23.35
CA GLU A 461 33.31 -3.32 -23.28
C GLU A 461 33.05 -2.49 -22.01
N LYS A 462 31.80 -2.28 -21.68
CA LYS A 462 31.39 -1.59 -20.45
C LYS A 462 31.93 -2.28 -19.20
N PHE A 463 31.73 -3.62 -19.06
CA PHE A 463 32.25 -4.37 -17.92
C PHE A 463 33.78 -4.37 -17.84
N ALA A 464 34.48 -4.47 -18.98
CA ALA A 464 35.93 -4.38 -19.02
C ALA A 464 36.40 -3.03 -18.44
N ALA A 465 35.78 -1.93 -18.83
CA ALA A 465 36.10 -0.59 -18.34
C ALA A 465 35.76 -0.40 -16.83
N ILE A 466 34.64 -0.96 -16.35
CA ILE A 466 34.30 -0.95 -14.93
C ILE A 466 35.37 -1.68 -14.11
N ILE A 467 35.83 -2.85 -14.57
CA ILE A 467 36.86 -3.64 -13.89
C ILE A 467 38.19 -2.87 -13.84
N GLU A 468 38.55 -2.14 -14.89
CA GLU A 468 39.78 -1.30 -14.91
C GLU A 468 39.67 -0.14 -13.91
N ASP A 469 38.54 0.55 -13.84
CA ASP A 469 38.32 1.64 -12.90
C ASP A 469 38.33 1.14 -11.44
N ILE A 470 37.73 -0.03 -11.19
CA ILE A 470 37.76 -0.69 -9.85
C ILE A 470 39.21 -1.06 -9.47
N LYS A 471 40.00 -1.66 -10.37
CA LYS A 471 41.41 -1.99 -10.15
C LYS A 471 42.22 -0.75 -9.77
N PHE A 472 42.01 0.36 -10.49
CA PHE A 472 42.63 1.61 -10.17
C PHE A 472 42.26 2.10 -8.77
N CYS A 473 41.00 2.01 -8.37
CA CYS A 473 40.56 2.39 -7.02
C CYS A 473 41.15 1.49 -5.94
N VAL A 474 41.25 0.17 -6.18
CA VAL A 474 41.87 -0.80 -5.24
C VAL A 474 43.35 -0.47 -5.03
N GLU A 475 44.11 -0.15 -6.08
CA GLU A 475 45.52 0.24 -5.97
C GLU A 475 45.71 1.50 -5.12
N GLN A 476 44.75 2.43 -5.19
CA GLN A 476 44.72 3.66 -4.37
C GLN A 476 44.12 3.42 -2.96
N LYS A 477 43.72 2.21 -2.61
CA LYS A 477 42.96 1.88 -1.38
C LYS A 477 41.70 2.69 -1.21
N ARG A 478 41.07 3.06 -2.30
CA ARG A 478 39.85 3.86 -2.34
C ARG A 478 38.64 2.93 -2.30
N PRO A 479 37.65 3.14 -1.40
CA PRO A 479 36.43 2.35 -1.41
C PRO A 479 35.56 2.66 -2.64
N VAL A 480 34.88 1.59 -3.16
CA VAL A 480 33.99 1.67 -4.31
C VAL A 480 32.63 1.15 -3.93
N LEU A 481 31.59 1.91 -4.29
CA LEU A 481 30.21 1.45 -4.29
C LEU A 481 29.69 1.40 -5.72
N GLU A 482 29.38 0.23 -6.20
CA GLU A 482 28.83 -0.01 -7.53
C GLU A 482 27.31 -0.19 -7.43
N GLY A 483 26.56 0.69 -8.09
CA GLY A 483 25.10 0.66 -8.15
C GLY A 483 24.61 -0.04 -9.41
N THR A 484 23.74 -1.04 -9.26
CA THR A 484 23.12 -1.78 -10.36
C THR A 484 21.59 -1.64 -10.33
N ALA A 485 20.92 -1.63 -11.49
CA ALA A 485 19.47 -1.50 -11.56
C ALA A 485 18.70 -2.79 -11.25
N SER A 486 19.33 -3.96 -11.43
CA SER A 486 18.70 -5.26 -11.20
C SER A 486 19.59 -6.23 -10.43
N ILE A 487 18.97 -7.27 -9.86
CA ILE A 487 19.69 -8.37 -9.19
C ILE A 487 20.56 -9.10 -10.21
N GLU A 488 20.06 -9.35 -11.41
CA GLU A 488 20.79 -10.03 -12.48
C GLU A 488 22.08 -9.29 -12.86
N MET A 489 21.98 -7.96 -13.03
CA MET A 489 23.13 -7.12 -13.28
C MET A 489 24.16 -7.19 -12.15
N SER A 490 23.71 -7.20 -10.89
CA SER A 490 24.59 -7.35 -9.71
C SER A 490 25.32 -8.71 -9.71
N GLU A 491 24.67 -9.77 -10.13
CA GLU A 491 25.27 -11.11 -10.25
C GLU A 491 26.27 -11.18 -11.41
N MET A 492 25.97 -10.54 -12.56
CA MET A 492 26.89 -10.49 -13.71
C MET A 492 28.18 -9.73 -13.35
N VAL A 493 28.07 -8.58 -12.72
CA VAL A 493 29.23 -7.81 -12.24
C VAL A 493 30.02 -8.62 -11.20
N SER A 494 29.35 -9.25 -10.25
CA SER A 494 30.01 -10.11 -9.24
C SER A 494 30.79 -11.25 -9.88
N GLN A 495 30.23 -11.92 -10.91
CA GLN A 495 30.95 -12.95 -11.66
C GLN A 495 32.16 -12.39 -12.42
N ALA A 496 32.05 -11.20 -13.00
CA ALA A 496 33.14 -10.54 -13.69
C ALA A 496 34.29 -10.16 -12.75
N LEU A 497 33.97 -9.63 -11.55
CA LEU A 497 34.95 -9.32 -10.51
C LEU A 497 35.62 -10.58 -9.95
N THR A 498 34.84 -11.67 -9.74
CA THR A 498 35.39 -12.95 -9.32
C THR A 498 36.37 -13.53 -10.34
N LYS A 499 36.07 -13.43 -11.64
CA LYS A 499 36.99 -13.83 -12.71
C LYS A 499 38.27 -12.99 -12.74
N ALA A 500 38.18 -11.73 -12.31
CA ALA A 500 39.30 -10.81 -12.22
C ALA A 500 40.10 -10.94 -10.90
N ASP A 501 39.74 -11.89 -10.01
CA ASP A 501 40.33 -12.12 -8.68
C ASP A 501 40.25 -10.90 -7.77
N ILE A 502 39.12 -10.18 -7.81
CA ILE A 502 38.87 -8.97 -7.01
C ILE A 502 37.87 -9.31 -5.90
N ALA A 503 38.29 -9.18 -4.62
CA ALA A 503 37.44 -9.40 -3.47
C ALA A 503 36.34 -8.31 -3.39
N HIS A 504 35.08 -8.70 -3.23
CA HIS A 504 33.94 -7.79 -3.19
C HIS A 504 32.80 -8.34 -2.34
N ASN A 505 31.91 -7.47 -1.89
CA ASN A 505 30.66 -7.79 -1.23
C ASN A 505 29.47 -7.49 -2.16
N VAL A 506 28.43 -8.34 -2.13
CA VAL A 506 27.20 -8.12 -2.87
C VAL A 506 26.06 -7.84 -1.91
N LEU A 507 25.32 -6.76 -2.17
CA LEU A 507 24.18 -6.32 -1.39
C LEU A 507 22.95 -6.28 -2.30
N ASN A 508 22.12 -7.31 -2.22
CA ASN A 508 20.87 -7.42 -2.96
C ASN A 508 19.78 -8.06 -2.08
N ALA A 509 18.54 -8.11 -2.58
CA ALA A 509 17.38 -8.62 -1.83
C ALA A 509 17.52 -10.06 -1.29
N LYS A 510 18.49 -10.84 -1.77
CA LYS A 510 18.77 -12.20 -1.27
C LYS A 510 19.58 -12.21 0.04
N GLN A 511 20.10 -11.06 0.50
CA GLN A 511 21.03 -10.97 1.63
C GLN A 511 20.60 -9.93 2.68
N HIS A 512 19.31 -9.74 2.87
CA HIS A 512 18.74 -8.75 3.80
C HIS A 512 19.28 -8.84 5.25
N GLU A 513 19.51 -10.04 5.77
CA GLU A 513 19.99 -10.24 7.14
C GLU A 513 21.41 -9.69 7.38
N ARG A 514 22.22 -9.57 6.31
CA ARG A 514 23.61 -9.10 6.38
C ARG A 514 23.81 -7.67 5.89
N GLU A 515 22.74 -7.02 5.50
CA GLU A 515 22.75 -5.71 4.88
C GLU A 515 23.47 -4.65 5.75
N ALA A 516 23.07 -4.55 7.02
CA ALA A 516 23.67 -3.61 7.96
C ALA A 516 25.17 -3.81 8.15
N THR A 517 25.62 -5.06 8.20
CA THR A 517 27.04 -5.41 8.35
C THR A 517 27.85 -5.04 7.10
N ILE A 518 27.35 -5.38 5.91
CA ILE A 518 28.01 -5.07 4.64
C ILE A 518 28.16 -3.56 4.46
N ILE A 519 27.12 -2.79 4.79
CA ILE A 519 27.15 -1.33 4.67
C ILE A 519 28.13 -0.71 5.68
N ALA A 520 28.20 -1.25 6.90
CA ALA A 520 29.13 -0.78 7.91
C ALA A 520 30.62 -0.91 7.44
N GLU A 521 30.90 -1.90 6.60
CA GLU A 521 32.23 -2.16 6.04
C GLU A 521 32.51 -1.50 4.69
N ALA A 522 31.46 -1.04 3.98
CA ALA A 522 31.58 -0.53 2.61
C ALA A 522 32.49 0.71 2.47
N GLY A 523 32.70 1.47 3.55
CA GLY A 523 33.61 2.60 3.57
C GLY A 523 35.05 2.30 3.97
N ARG A 524 35.44 1.05 4.22
CA ARG A 524 36.81 0.67 4.56
C ARG A 524 37.78 0.85 3.38
N PRO A 525 39.07 1.11 3.61
CA PRO A 525 40.07 1.28 2.56
C PRO A 525 40.08 0.11 1.57
N GLY A 526 39.82 0.38 0.28
CA GLY A 526 39.82 -0.63 -0.78
C GLY A 526 38.62 -1.61 -0.77
N ALA A 527 37.60 -1.35 0.04
CA ALA A 527 36.39 -2.16 0.03
C ALA A 527 35.61 -1.94 -1.27
N ILE A 528 35.11 -3.04 -1.87
CA ILE A 528 34.25 -3.01 -3.05
C ILE A 528 32.90 -3.59 -2.66
N THR A 529 31.85 -2.81 -2.89
CA THR A 529 30.48 -3.22 -2.58
C THR A 529 29.61 -3.03 -3.81
N ILE A 530 28.97 -4.09 -4.30
CA ILE A 530 27.98 -4.05 -5.35
C ILE A 530 26.61 -3.96 -4.68
N ALA A 531 25.81 -2.96 -5.00
CA ALA A 531 24.49 -2.78 -4.40
C ALA A 531 23.41 -2.59 -5.46
N THR A 532 22.27 -3.26 -5.32
CA THR A 532 21.07 -2.93 -6.10
C THR A 532 20.47 -1.63 -5.59
N ASN A 533 19.67 -0.94 -6.42
CA ASN A 533 19.14 0.40 -6.18
C ASN A 533 18.57 0.66 -4.78
N MET A 534 17.79 -0.29 -4.27
CA MET A 534 17.09 -0.13 -2.99
C MET A 534 17.92 -0.59 -1.80
N ALA A 535 18.98 -1.36 -2.04
CA ALA A 535 19.80 -1.92 -0.96
C ALA A 535 20.60 -0.81 -0.25
N GLY A 536 20.54 -0.80 1.07
CA GLY A 536 21.20 0.19 1.91
C GLY A 536 20.57 1.59 1.93
N ARG A 537 19.34 1.75 1.43
CA ARG A 537 18.62 3.03 1.54
C ARG A 537 18.32 3.37 3.00
N GLY A 538 18.39 4.65 3.36
CA GLY A 538 18.23 5.10 4.75
C GLY A 538 19.40 4.77 5.67
N THR A 539 20.48 4.14 5.16
CA THR A 539 21.69 3.84 5.93
C THR A 539 22.88 4.66 5.44
N ASP A 540 23.76 5.02 6.36
CA ASP A 540 24.95 5.80 6.08
C ASP A 540 26.19 4.92 5.89
N ILE A 541 27.05 5.29 4.91
CA ILE A 541 28.35 4.66 4.67
C ILE A 541 29.43 5.54 5.32
N GLY A 542 29.93 5.11 6.49
CA GLY A 542 31.02 5.78 7.19
C GLY A 542 32.35 5.54 6.51
N LEU A 543 33.10 6.62 6.16
CA LEU A 543 34.46 6.47 5.65
C LEU A 543 35.39 5.88 6.71
N GLY A 544 36.16 4.86 6.37
CA GLY A 544 36.99 4.09 7.30
C GLY A 544 36.26 2.93 7.97
N GLY A 545 34.94 2.76 7.73
CA GLY A 545 34.06 1.84 8.39
C GLY A 545 33.21 2.53 9.48
N LYS A 546 32.22 1.82 10.05
CA LYS A 546 31.33 2.38 11.08
C LYS A 546 31.89 2.12 12.48
N LEU A 547 32.46 3.17 13.12
CA LEU A 547 33.08 3.08 14.45
C LEU A 547 32.11 2.55 15.52
N GLU A 548 30.84 2.96 15.49
CA GLU A 548 29.82 2.53 16.47
C GLU A 548 29.59 1.03 16.44
N VAL A 549 29.57 0.44 15.23
CA VAL A 549 29.39 -1.01 15.05
C VAL A 549 30.63 -1.76 15.56
N GLU A 550 31.83 -1.24 15.31
CA GLU A 550 33.08 -1.83 15.80
C GLU A 550 33.18 -1.78 17.33
N LEU A 551 32.79 -0.63 17.92
CA LEU A 551 32.77 -0.48 19.39
C LEU A 551 31.70 -1.37 20.04
N ALA A 552 30.54 -1.53 19.42
CA ALA A 552 29.47 -2.42 19.88
C ALA A 552 29.90 -3.90 19.82
N ALA A 553 30.64 -4.30 18.78
CA ALA A 553 31.16 -5.65 18.63
C ALA A 553 32.21 -6.03 19.68
N LEU A 554 32.85 -5.04 20.29
CA LEU A 554 33.80 -5.30 21.39
C LEU A 554 33.12 -5.69 22.71
N GLY A 555 31.83 -5.35 22.90
CA GLY A 555 31.06 -5.68 24.10
C GLY A 555 31.05 -4.59 25.17
N GLU A 556 30.25 -4.77 26.23
CA GLU A 556 30.10 -3.79 27.31
C GLU A 556 31.28 -3.80 28.31
N ASP A 557 31.95 -4.91 28.46
CA ASP A 557 33.02 -5.12 29.44
C ASP A 557 34.43 -4.71 28.95
N VAL A 558 34.51 -3.98 27.82
CA VAL A 558 35.79 -3.60 27.20
C VAL A 558 36.45 -2.44 27.93
N SER A 559 37.77 -2.58 28.14
CA SER A 559 38.57 -1.53 28.78
C SER A 559 38.62 -0.23 27.97
N GLU A 560 38.73 0.91 28.66
CA GLU A 560 38.83 2.23 28.00
C GLU A 560 40.07 2.31 27.08
N ALA A 561 41.13 1.54 27.38
CA ALA A 561 42.32 1.45 26.54
C ALA A 561 42.04 0.75 25.19
N GLU A 562 41.21 -0.30 25.17
CA GLU A 562 40.83 -1.01 23.95
C GLU A 562 39.87 -0.16 23.09
N ARG A 563 38.92 0.55 23.73
CA ARG A 563 38.08 1.52 23.02
C ARG A 563 38.89 2.64 22.35
N THR A 564 39.86 3.18 23.08
CA THR A 564 40.78 4.22 22.55
C THR A 564 41.60 3.68 21.39
N ALA A 565 42.12 2.44 21.51
CA ALA A 565 42.87 1.78 20.44
C ALA A 565 42.04 1.55 19.18
N ALA A 566 40.81 1.04 19.33
CA ALA A 566 39.88 0.86 18.21
C ALA A 566 39.50 2.18 17.53
N THR A 567 39.30 3.24 18.33
CA THR A 567 39.01 4.59 17.80
C THR A 567 40.20 5.14 17.02
N ALA A 568 41.44 4.95 17.52
CA ALA A 568 42.65 5.38 16.87
C ALA A 568 42.91 4.64 15.54
N ASP A 569 42.66 3.33 15.51
CA ASP A 569 42.75 2.53 14.28
C ASP A 569 41.70 2.93 13.25
N TRP A 570 40.46 3.15 13.68
CA TRP A 570 39.40 3.69 12.81
C TRP A 570 39.81 5.06 12.25
N GLN A 571 40.32 5.97 13.08
CA GLN A 571 40.75 7.31 12.64
C GLN A 571 41.87 7.23 11.57
N GLN A 572 42.81 6.31 11.74
CA GLN A 572 43.87 6.09 10.74
C GLN A 572 43.30 5.57 9.41
N ARG A 573 42.34 4.67 9.46
CA ARG A 573 41.63 4.19 8.25
C ARG A 573 40.81 5.30 7.59
N HIS A 574 40.09 6.08 8.38
CA HIS A 574 39.29 7.23 7.92
C HIS A 574 40.16 8.24 7.19
N ASP A 575 41.29 8.67 7.79
CA ASP A 575 42.22 9.64 7.20
C ASP A 575 42.84 9.10 5.90
N ALA A 576 43.14 7.80 5.86
CA ALA A 576 43.64 7.15 4.64
C ALA A 576 42.61 7.16 3.50
N VAL A 577 41.32 6.95 3.77
CA VAL A 577 40.27 7.03 2.75
C VAL A 577 40.04 8.48 2.28
N LEU A 578 40.08 9.44 3.19
CA LEU A 578 40.00 10.85 2.83
C LEU A 578 41.16 11.27 1.90
N ALA A 579 42.37 10.85 2.22
CA ALA A 579 43.54 11.11 1.40
C ALA A 579 43.49 10.44 0.00
N ALA A 580 42.84 9.25 -0.08
CA ALA A 580 42.59 8.55 -1.34
C ALA A 580 41.47 9.20 -2.20
N GLY A 581 40.79 10.24 -1.68
CA GLY A 581 39.73 10.95 -2.41
C GLY A 581 38.30 10.50 -2.08
N GLY A 582 38.09 9.81 -0.93
CA GLY A 582 36.80 9.38 -0.43
C GLY A 582 36.14 8.25 -1.23
N LEU A 583 34.85 8.03 -1.03
CA LEU A 583 34.09 7.00 -1.69
C LEU A 583 33.92 7.29 -3.20
N HIS A 584 34.16 6.28 -4.05
CA HIS A 584 33.89 6.31 -5.46
C HIS A 584 32.59 5.57 -5.78
N ILE A 585 31.69 6.22 -6.53
CA ILE A 585 30.42 5.65 -6.98
C ILE A 585 30.53 5.27 -8.45
N ILE A 586 30.23 4.02 -8.77
CA ILE A 586 30.10 3.52 -10.12
C ILE A 586 28.60 3.21 -10.37
N GLY A 587 28.01 3.81 -11.39
CA GLY A 587 26.70 3.43 -11.89
C GLY A 587 26.87 2.54 -13.13
N THR A 588 26.33 1.33 -13.13
CA THR A 588 26.43 0.40 -14.27
C THR A 588 25.47 0.74 -15.40
N GLU A 589 24.43 1.52 -15.11
CA GLU A 589 23.44 1.99 -16.06
C GLU A 589 22.72 3.22 -15.51
N ARG A 590 21.98 3.91 -16.38
CA ARG A 590 21.06 4.98 -15.96
C ARG A 590 19.72 4.37 -15.63
N HIS A 591 19.15 4.82 -14.52
CA HIS A 591 17.84 4.41 -14.06
C HIS A 591 16.72 5.09 -14.86
N GLU A 592 15.51 4.59 -14.75
CA GLU A 592 14.31 5.19 -15.36
C GLU A 592 14.03 6.62 -14.84
N SER A 593 14.42 6.92 -13.60
CA SER A 593 14.29 8.24 -12.98
C SER A 593 15.66 8.83 -12.63
N ARG A 594 15.84 10.12 -12.98
CA ARG A 594 17.04 10.92 -12.60
C ARG A 594 17.22 11.00 -11.08
N ARG A 595 16.13 10.93 -10.35
CA ARG A 595 16.10 10.92 -8.89
C ARG A 595 16.92 9.76 -8.31
N ILE A 596 16.76 8.56 -8.84
CA ILE A 596 17.49 7.36 -8.41
C ILE A 596 18.99 7.51 -8.70
N ASP A 597 19.36 8.06 -9.86
CA ASP A 597 20.76 8.39 -10.17
C ASP A 597 21.35 9.37 -9.15
N ASN A 598 20.58 10.40 -8.76
CA ASN A 598 21.01 11.37 -7.77
C ASN A 598 21.12 10.77 -6.35
N GLN A 599 20.25 9.84 -5.99
CA GLN A 599 20.34 9.10 -4.73
C GLN A 599 21.62 8.24 -4.68
N LEU A 600 21.94 7.54 -5.77
CA LEU A 600 23.17 6.76 -5.87
C LEU A 600 24.40 7.67 -5.71
N ARG A 601 24.47 8.77 -6.48
CA ARG A 601 25.55 9.78 -6.33
C ARG A 601 25.64 10.35 -4.92
N GLY A 602 24.48 10.57 -4.29
CA GLY A 602 24.37 11.13 -2.92
C GLY A 602 24.95 10.25 -1.81
N ARG A 603 25.36 9.03 -2.12
CA ARG A 603 26.04 8.18 -1.14
C ARG A 603 27.49 8.56 -0.89
N ALA A 604 28.11 9.35 -1.78
CA ALA A 604 29.45 9.90 -1.64
C ALA A 604 29.45 11.44 -1.45
N GLY A 605 30.50 11.98 -0.85
CA GLY A 605 30.68 13.42 -0.67
C GLY A 605 29.72 14.04 0.33
N ARG A 606 29.56 13.43 1.51
CA ARG A 606 28.69 13.86 2.60
C ARG A 606 29.42 14.82 3.54
N GLN A 607 28.72 15.78 4.12
CA GLN A 607 29.27 16.73 5.10
C GLN A 607 30.60 17.38 4.68
N GLY A 608 30.81 17.63 3.37
CA GLY A 608 32.03 18.19 2.84
C GLY A 608 33.16 17.20 2.59
N ASP A 609 32.96 15.91 2.76
CA ASP A 609 33.92 14.87 2.42
C ASP A 609 34.21 14.85 0.91
N PRO A 610 35.42 14.48 0.50
CA PRO A 610 35.73 14.20 -0.90
C PRO A 610 34.98 12.96 -1.38
N GLY A 611 34.76 12.89 -2.67
CA GLY A 611 34.10 11.75 -3.32
C GLY A 611 34.05 11.93 -4.82
N SER A 612 33.67 10.91 -5.56
CA SER A 612 33.40 11.01 -6.99
C SER A 612 32.32 10.05 -7.44
N SER A 613 31.70 10.35 -8.58
CA SER A 613 30.77 9.43 -9.24
C SER A 613 31.01 9.40 -10.72
N ARG A 614 30.79 8.21 -11.34
CA ARG A 614 30.82 7.99 -12.77
C ARG A 614 29.81 6.95 -13.19
N PHE A 615 29.13 7.16 -14.31
CA PHE A 615 28.26 6.16 -14.92
C PHE A 615 28.92 5.55 -16.16
N PHE A 616 28.86 4.22 -16.24
CA PHE A 616 29.32 3.42 -17.38
C PHE A 616 28.10 2.85 -18.07
N LEU A 617 27.89 3.18 -19.33
CA LEU A 617 26.68 2.90 -20.07
C LEU A 617 27.01 2.07 -21.32
N SER A 618 26.07 1.26 -21.78
CA SER A 618 26.12 0.57 -23.05
C SER A 618 24.91 0.91 -23.91
N LEU A 619 25.05 0.87 -25.23
CA LEU A 619 23.90 1.00 -26.14
C LEU A 619 22.92 -0.17 -26.01
N GLU A 620 23.35 -1.26 -25.37
CA GLU A 620 22.54 -2.44 -25.09
C GLU A 620 21.74 -2.31 -23.80
N ASP A 621 22.01 -1.29 -22.94
CA ASP A 621 21.26 -1.03 -21.72
C ASP A 621 19.77 -0.75 -22.04
N ASN A 622 18.86 -1.22 -21.22
CA ASN A 622 17.41 -1.16 -21.47
C ASN A 622 16.91 0.25 -21.83
N LEU A 623 17.31 1.27 -21.07
CA LEU A 623 16.91 2.66 -21.34
C LEU A 623 17.38 3.13 -22.73
N LEU A 624 18.63 2.83 -23.11
CA LEU A 624 19.18 3.24 -24.38
C LEU A 624 18.63 2.42 -25.54
N ARG A 625 18.37 1.13 -25.37
CA ARG A 625 17.75 0.25 -26.35
C ARG A 625 16.34 0.71 -26.72
N ILE A 626 15.54 1.17 -25.76
CA ILE A 626 14.15 1.59 -25.99
C ILE A 626 14.08 3.01 -26.60
N PHE A 627 14.91 3.94 -26.13
CA PHE A 627 14.76 5.36 -26.44
C PHE A 627 15.80 5.93 -27.40
N ALA A 628 16.86 5.17 -27.72
CA ALA A 628 17.93 5.58 -28.63
C ALA A 628 18.07 4.61 -29.82
N PRO A 629 16.99 4.40 -30.62
CA PRO A 629 17.06 3.41 -31.69
C PRO A 629 18.08 3.83 -32.76
N GLU A 630 18.47 2.92 -33.58
CA GLU A 630 19.29 2.91 -34.81
C GLU A 630 19.96 4.23 -35.28
N ARG A 631 19.33 5.39 -35.04
CA ARG A 631 19.91 6.71 -35.41
C ARG A 631 21.17 7.05 -34.61
N ILE A 632 21.23 6.71 -33.32
CA ILE A 632 22.45 6.92 -32.51
C ILE A 632 23.47 5.87 -32.87
N LYS A 633 23.11 4.61 -33.06
CA LYS A 633 24.00 3.54 -33.52
C LYS A 633 24.60 3.87 -34.89
N GLY A 634 23.79 4.37 -35.83
CA GLY A 634 24.24 4.81 -37.14
C GLY A 634 25.08 6.11 -37.11
N LEU A 635 24.85 7.01 -36.17
CA LEU A 635 25.67 8.20 -35.95
C LEU A 635 27.04 7.82 -35.36
N MET A 636 27.08 6.88 -34.43
CA MET A 636 28.29 6.40 -33.76
C MET A 636 29.20 5.63 -34.72
N GLN A 637 28.62 4.77 -35.56
CA GLN A 637 29.35 4.09 -36.64
C GLN A 637 29.93 5.06 -37.65
N LYS A 638 29.26 6.19 -37.95
CA LYS A 638 29.77 7.26 -38.81
C LYS A 638 30.84 8.12 -38.15
N LEU A 639 30.92 8.18 -36.85
CA LEU A 639 31.96 8.86 -36.09
C LEU A 639 33.27 8.07 -35.97
N GLY A 640 33.31 6.83 -36.55
CA GLY A 640 34.54 6.03 -36.70
C GLY A 640 35.05 5.46 -35.37
N MET A 641 34.18 5.08 -34.45
CA MET A 641 34.59 4.45 -33.20
C MET A 641 35.26 3.11 -33.45
N GLU A 642 36.42 2.93 -32.82
CA GLU A 642 37.06 1.62 -32.69
C GLU A 642 36.52 0.85 -31.49
N HIS A 643 36.58 -0.47 -31.52
CA HIS A 643 36.19 -1.31 -30.41
C HIS A 643 37.01 -0.96 -29.15
N GLY A 644 36.31 -0.73 -28.02
CA GLY A 644 36.90 -0.40 -26.71
C GLY A 644 37.03 1.10 -26.43
N GLU A 645 36.69 2.00 -27.37
CA GLU A 645 36.67 3.45 -27.12
C GLU A 645 35.35 3.90 -26.47
N ALA A 646 35.46 4.67 -25.41
CA ALA A 646 34.32 5.29 -24.75
C ALA A 646 33.93 6.62 -25.39
N ILE A 647 32.64 6.87 -25.54
CA ILE A 647 32.13 8.19 -25.86
C ILE A 647 31.92 8.98 -24.58
N GLU A 648 32.64 10.08 -24.47
CA GLU A 648 32.42 11.08 -23.44
C GLU A 648 31.95 12.38 -24.11
N HIS A 649 30.62 12.51 -24.32
CA HIS A 649 30.11 13.70 -25.00
C HIS A 649 28.80 14.21 -24.38
N ARG A 650 28.79 15.48 -23.98
CA ARG A 650 27.65 16.15 -23.31
C ARG A 650 26.32 16.05 -24.08
N MET A 651 26.36 15.99 -25.42
CA MET A 651 25.12 15.82 -26.22
C MET A 651 24.43 14.48 -25.97
N VAL A 652 25.20 13.40 -25.72
CA VAL A 652 24.65 12.08 -25.48
C VAL A 652 24.09 12.01 -24.08
N SER A 653 24.79 12.53 -23.07
CA SER A 653 24.25 12.65 -21.71
C SER A 653 22.94 13.46 -21.68
N ASN A 654 22.86 14.57 -22.44
CA ASN A 654 21.63 15.33 -22.58
C ASN A 654 20.49 14.56 -23.26
N ALA A 655 20.81 13.69 -24.23
CA ALA A 655 19.80 12.84 -24.90
C ALA A 655 19.24 11.80 -23.92
N ILE A 656 20.09 11.20 -23.11
CA ILE A 656 19.70 10.24 -22.05
C ILE A 656 18.81 10.94 -21.03
N GLU A 657 19.19 12.11 -20.56
CA GLU A 657 18.36 12.90 -19.62
C GLU A 657 16.97 13.21 -20.19
N LYS A 658 16.90 13.56 -21.49
CA LYS A 658 15.59 13.75 -22.15
C LYS A 658 14.77 12.48 -22.22
N SER A 659 15.41 11.32 -22.38
CA SER A 659 14.75 10.01 -22.38
C SER A 659 14.20 9.71 -20.99
N GLN A 660 14.99 9.90 -19.95
CA GLN A 660 14.55 9.74 -18.56
C GLN A 660 13.34 10.64 -18.25
N ARG A 661 13.38 11.91 -18.66
CA ARG A 661 12.23 12.83 -18.47
C ARG A 661 10.94 12.34 -19.16
N LYS A 662 11.05 11.66 -20.31
CA LYS A 662 9.88 11.06 -20.97
C LYS A 662 9.33 9.87 -20.21
N VAL A 663 10.21 9.03 -19.64
CA VAL A 663 9.82 7.89 -18.80
C VAL A 663 9.17 8.38 -17.51
N GLU A 664 9.79 9.37 -16.85
CA GLU A 664 9.25 10.04 -15.66
C GLU A 664 7.83 10.58 -15.94
N GLY A 665 7.65 11.31 -17.05
CA GLY A 665 6.35 11.83 -17.47
C GLY A 665 5.31 10.72 -17.70
N ARG A 666 5.68 9.63 -18.40
CA ARG A 666 4.79 8.49 -18.62
C ARG A 666 4.38 7.81 -17.29
N ASN A 667 5.36 7.61 -16.40
CA ASN A 667 5.10 7.02 -15.08
C ASN A 667 4.18 7.92 -14.23
N PHE A 668 4.38 9.23 -14.29
CA PHE A 668 3.49 10.22 -13.68
C PHE A 668 2.06 10.12 -14.24
N ASP A 669 1.91 10.10 -15.57
CA ASP A 669 0.58 9.98 -16.21
C ASP A 669 -0.14 8.70 -15.78
N MET A 670 0.58 7.57 -15.68
CA MET A 670 0.01 6.31 -15.18
C MET A 670 -0.46 6.43 -13.73
N ARG A 671 0.38 6.97 -12.82
CA ARG A 671 -0.02 7.17 -11.41
C ARG A 671 -1.22 8.13 -11.30
N LYS A 672 -1.21 9.21 -12.06
CA LYS A 672 -2.32 10.17 -12.12
C LYS A 672 -3.61 9.51 -12.62
N GLN A 673 -3.53 8.67 -13.63
CA GLN A 673 -4.69 7.95 -14.15
C GLN A 673 -5.26 6.97 -13.12
N LEU A 674 -4.40 6.21 -12.41
CA LEU A 674 -4.84 5.34 -11.33
C LEU A 674 -5.54 6.13 -10.22
N LEU A 675 -4.98 7.26 -9.83
CA LEU A 675 -5.56 8.13 -8.81
C LEU A 675 -6.92 8.70 -9.24
N GLU A 676 -7.08 9.13 -10.49
CA GLU A 676 -8.35 9.68 -11.00
C GLU A 676 -9.51 8.66 -10.95
N TYR A 677 -9.22 7.36 -11.06
CA TYR A 677 -10.21 6.31 -10.84
C TYR A 677 -10.42 6.03 -9.34
N ASP A 678 -9.35 6.00 -8.54
CA ASP A 678 -9.46 5.75 -7.10
C ASP A 678 -10.10 6.93 -6.35
N ASP A 679 -9.96 8.16 -6.81
CA ASP A 679 -10.62 9.33 -6.21
C ASP A 679 -12.14 9.15 -6.16
N VAL A 680 -12.75 8.56 -7.20
CA VAL A 680 -14.20 8.27 -7.21
C VAL A 680 -14.56 7.22 -6.14
N ALA A 681 -13.78 6.15 -6.05
CA ALA A 681 -13.96 5.14 -5.01
C ALA A 681 -13.68 5.71 -3.61
N ASN A 682 -12.75 6.65 -3.51
CA ASN A 682 -12.41 7.31 -2.25
C ASN A 682 -13.51 8.22 -1.73
N ASP A 683 -14.17 8.98 -2.61
CA ASP A 683 -15.33 9.80 -2.23
C ASP A 683 -16.44 8.92 -1.64
N GLN A 684 -16.73 7.78 -2.26
CA GLN A 684 -17.71 6.80 -1.78
C GLN A 684 -17.26 6.14 -0.46
N ARG A 685 -15.98 5.77 -0.37
CA ARG A 685 -15.36 5.19 0.84
C ARG A 685 -15.50 6.12 2.04
N THR A 686 -15.23 7.40 1.84
CA THR A 686 -15.37 8.41 2.89
C THR A 686 -16.79 8.45 3.43
N VAL A 687 -17.80 8.49 2.56
CA VAL A 687 -19.21 8.48 2.98
C VAL A 687 -19.55 7.24 3.80
N VAL A 688 -19.15 6.04 3.32
CA VAL A 688 -19.45 4.78 4.01
C VAL A 688 -18.71 4.70 5.36
N TYR A 689 -17.45 5.10 5.42
CA TYR A 689 -16.66 5.05 6.65
C TYR A 689 -17.14 6.08 7.68
N ASP A 690 -17.56 7.27 7.24
CA ASP A 690 -18.14 8.29 8.12
C ASP A 690 -19.47 7.82 8.71
N GLN A 691 -20.36 7.24 7.88
CA GLN A 691 -21.61 6.63 8.38
C GLN A 691 -21.34 5.51 9.38
N ARG A 692 -20.36 4.66 9.10
CA ARG A 692 -19.94 3.61 10.03
C ARG A 692 -19.45 4.17 11.36
N ASN A 693 -18.62 5.20 11.31
CA ASN A 693 -18.07 5.86 12.50
C ASN A 693 -19.16 6.54 13.32
N GLU A 694 -20.12 7.18 12.67
CA GLU A 694 -21.28 7.80 13.31
C GLU A 694 -22.14 6.75 14.02
N LEU A 695 -22.44 5.63 13.33
CA LEU A 695 -23.17 4.52 13.96
C LEU A 695 -22.46 3.94 15.19
N MET A 696 -21.12 3.80 15.15
CA MET A 696 -20.38 3.29 16.30
C MET A 696 -20.37 4.27 17.49
N SER A 697 -20.39 5.57 17.23
CA SER A 697 -20.28 6.63 18.26
C SER A 697 -21.62 7.06 18.85
N THR A 698 -22.72 6.87 18.10
CA THR A 698 -24.07 7.30 18.53
C THR A 698 -24.71 6.23 19.43
N ASP A 699 -25.29 6.63 20.56
CA ASP A 699 -25.93 5.68 21.49
C ASP A 699 -27.33 5.29 21.07
N ASP A 700 -28.10 6.19 20.49
CA ASP A 700 -29.49 5.93 20.04
C ASP A 700 -29.66 6.23 18.55
N ILE A 701 -30.09 5.21 17.79
CA ILE A 701 -30.34 5.28 16.34
C ILE A 701 -31.83 5.09 16.00
N ALA A 702 -32.75 5.26 16.98
CA ALA A 702 -34.19 5.05 16.77
C ALA A 702 -34.75 5.90 15.62
N ASP A 703 -34.39 7.16 15.57
CA ASP A 703 -34.84 8.09 14.54
C ASP A 703 -34.31 7.71 13.17
N VAL A 704 -33.04 7.24 13.10
CA VAL A 704 -32.43 6.75 11.85
C VAL A 704 -33.21 5.56 11.31
N ILE A 705 -33.48 4.55 12.14
CA ILE A 705 -34.23 3.34 11.73
C ILE A 705 -35.66 3.72 11.32
N THR A 706 -36.28 4.65 12.01
CA THR A 706 -37.65 5.10 11.69
C THR A 706 -37.69 5.79 10.32
N ASN A 707 -36.74 6.67 10.03
CA ASN A 707 -36.66 7.36 8.75
C ASN A 707 -36.33 6.38 7.61
N VAL A 708 -35.36 5.48 7.82
CA VAL A 708 -35.00 4.45 6.82
C VAL A 708 -36.19 3.55 6.52
N ARG A 709 -37.00 3.18 7.53
CA ARG A 709 -38.22 2.38 7.31
C ARG A 709 -39.24 3.13 6.48
N ALA A 710 -39.48 4.40 6.78
CA ALA A 710 -40.39 5.22 6.01
C ALA A 710 -39.98 5.31 4.53
N GLU A 711 -38.70 5.56 4.25
CA GLU A 711 -38.17 5.61 2.90
C GLU A 711 -38.34 4.27 2.14
N VAL A 712 -38.08 3.13 2.81
CA VAL A 712 -38.24 1.79 2.20
C VAL A 712 -39.72 1.51 1.93
N VAL A 713 -40.63 1.86 2.85
CA VAL A 713 -42.08 1.72 2.64
C VAL A 713 -42.54 2.55 1.45
N ASP A 714 -42.14 3.81 1.38
CA ASP A 714 -42.49 4.71 0.28
C ASP A 714 -42.01 4.16 -1.07
N SER A 715 -40.77 3.66 -1.13
CA SER A 715 -40.21 3.05 -2.34
C SER A 715 -40.96 1.78 -2.74
N CYS A 716 -41.35 0.92 -1.78
CA CYS A 716 -42.18 -0.26 -2.07
C CYS A 716 -43.52 0.18 -2.67
N ILE A 717 -44.18 1.19 -2.11
CA ILE A 717 -45.45 1.70 -2.59
C ILE A 717 -45.32 2.27 -4.01
N ASP A 718 -44.30 3.12 -4.25
CA ASP A 718 -44.04 3.75 -5.56
C ASP A 718 -43.82 2.75 -6.70
N GLY A 719 -43.33 1.54 -6.38
CA GLY A 719 -43.14 0.45 -7.33
C GLY A 719 -44.45 -0.12 -7.89
N PHE A 720 -45.56 -0.02 -7.14
CA PHE A 720 -46.86 -0.60 -7.50
C PHE A 720 -47.97 0.45 -7.64
N ILE A 721 -47.83 1.59 -7.01
CA ILE A 721 -48.75 2.71 -7.07
C ILE A 721 -47.99 3.92 -7.63
N VAL A 722 -48.21 4.21 -8.90
CA VAL A 722 -47.59 5.40 -9.54
C VAL A 722 -48.17 6.68 -8.89
N PRO A 723 -47.36 7.60 -8.38
CA PRO A 723 -47.81 8.82 -7.75
C PRO A 723 -48.83 9.57 -8.61
N GLN A 724 -49.92 10.02 -8.02
CA GLN A 724 -51.05 10.73 -8.67
C GLN A 724 -51.80 9.90 -9.73
N SER A 725 -51.71 8.59 -9.71
CA SER A 725 -52.49 7.69 -10.55
C SER A 725 -53.88 7.41 -9.94
N LEU A 726 -54.78 6.93 -10.79
CA LEU A 726 -56.14 6.53 -10.35
C LEU A 726 -56.09 5.15 -9.66
N ALA A 727 -56.89 4.95 -8.63
CA ALA A 727 -56.97 3.70 -7.87
C ALA A 727 -57.20 2.44 -8.73
N GLU A 728 -57.82 2.56 -9.89
CA GLU A 728 -58.02 1.51 -10.88
C GLU A 728 -56.69 1.02 -11.54
N GLN A 729 -55.63 1.80 -11.43
CA GLN A 729 -54.29 1.48 -12.00
C GLN A 729 -53.33 0.90 -10.96
N TRP A 730 -53.75 0.81 -9.72
CA TRP A 730 -52.91 0.34 -8.64
C TRP A 730 -52.82 -1.21 -8.64
N ASP A 731 -51.63 -1.74 -8.57
CA ASP A 731 -51.40 -3.18 -8.36
C ASP A 731 -51.33 -3.51 -6.86
N ILE A 732 -52.49 -3.58 -6.23
CA ILE A 732 -52.63 -3.87 -4.80
C ILE A 732 -52.17 -5.29 -4.46
N SER A 733 -52.37 -6.25 -5.35
CA SER A 733 -51.94 -7.64 -5.10
C SER A 733 -50.42 -7.78 -5.14
N GLY A 734 -49.75 -7.09 -6.07
CA GLY A 734 -48.30 -7.00 -6.13
C GLY A 734 -47.71 -6.32 -4.90
N LEU A 735 -48.30 -5.18 -4.48
CA LEU A 735 -47.90 -4.45 -3.30
C LEU A 735 -48.00 -5.28 -2.00
N VAL A 736 -49.11 -6.03 -1.79
CA VAL A 736 -49.28 -6.91 -0.62
C VAL A 736 -48.16 -7.96 -0.58
N THR A 737 -47.87 -8.57 -1.75
CA THR A 737 -46.81 -9.60 -1.83
C THR A 737 -45.42 -9.01 -1.54
N GLU A 738 -45.11 -7.82 -2.04
CA GLU A 738 -43.81 -7.19 -1.78
C GLU A 738 -43.70 -6.72 -0.33
N LEU A 739 -44.75 -6.15 0.26
CA LEU A 739 -44.77 -5.78 1.68
C LEU A 739 -44.61 -7.02 2.59
N GLU A 740 -45.25 -8.15 2.28
CA GLU A 740 -45.05 -9.40 3.02
C GLU A 740 -43.62 -9.91 2.92
N LYS A 741 -43.04 -9.86 1.74
CA LYS A 741 -41.65 -10.25 1.47
C LYS A 741 -40.67 -9.33 2.18
N GLN A 742 -40.89 -8.01 2.20
CA GLN A 742 -39.96 -7.04 2.76
C GLN A 742 -40.12 -6.89 4.28
N PHE A 743 -41.35 -6.92 4.81
CA PHE A 743 -41.62 -6.63 6.23
C PHE A 743 -42.12 -7.87 7.01
N GLY A 744 -42.32 -8.99 6.36
CA GLY A 744 -42.82 -10.22 7.00
C GLY A 744 -44.28 -10.14 7.51
N MET A 745 -45.07 -9.22 6.96
CA MET A 745 -46.42 -8.93 7.39
C MET A 745 -47.36 -8.73 6.20
N ALA A 746 -48.34 -9.55 6.06
CA ALA A 746 -49.42 -9.39 5.08
C ALA A 746 -50.43 -8.37 5.59
N LEU A 747 -50.58 -7.25 4.87
CA LEU A 747 -51.52 -6.18 5.19
C LEU A 747 -52.81 -6.37 4.36
N PRO A 748 -54.01 -6.21 4.95
CA PRO A 748 -55.29 -6.37 4.23
C PRO A 748 -55.67 -5.10 3.43
N LEU A 749 -54.80 -4.69 2.48
CA LEU A 749 -54.92 -3.42 1.75
C LEU A 749 -56.24 -3.35 0.97
N GLN A 750 -56.66 -4.46 0.37
CA GLN A 750 -57.92 -4.51 -0.39
C GLN A 750 -59.16 -4.28 0.53
N ASP A 751 -59.14 -4.90 1.72
CA ASP A 751 -60.22 -4.72 2.71
C ASP A 751 -60.30 -3.26 3.19
N TRP A 752 -59.17 -2.56 3.26
CA TRP A 752 -59.09 -1.15 3.64
C TRP A 752 -59.69 -0.24 2.57
N LEU A 753 -59.43 -0.54 1.29
CA LEU A 753 -59.96 0.19 0.16
C LEU A 753 -61.49 -0.07 -0.02
N ASP A 754 -61.91 -1.30 0.22
CA ASP A 754 -63.33 -1.68 0.13
C ASP A 754 -64.16 -1.09 1.30
N ALA A 755 -63.52 -0.80 2.45
CA ALA A 755 -64.17 -0.22 3.62
C ALA A 755 -64.29 1.32 3.57
N ASP A 756 -63.43 2.01 2.81
CA ASP A 756 -63.43 3.46 2.71
C ASP A 756 -63.16 3.92 1.26
N ASP A 757 -64.21 4.21 0.52
CA ASP A 757 -64.14 4.71 -0.88
C ASP A 757 -63.42 6.07 -1.03
N ARG A 758 -63.04 6.73 0.08
CA ARG A 758 -62.34 8.00 0.07
C ARG A 758 -60.85 7.89 0.42
N LEU A 759 -60.37 6.63 0.61
CA LEU A 759 -58.97 6.40 0.92
C LEU A 759 -58.11 6.67 -0.33
N GLU A 760 -57.51 7.88 -0.37
CA GLU A 760 -56.59 8.29 -1.44
C GLU A 760 -55.18 7.74 -1.17
N GLU A 761 -54.30 7.87 -2.14
CA GLU A 761 -52.91 7.35 -2.08
C GLU A 761 -52.20 7.78 -0.78
N ASP A 762 -52.24 9.05 -0.40
CA ASP A 762 -51.56 9.56 0.81
C ASP A 762 -52.12 8.92 2.07
N GLY A 763 -53.44 8.73 2.17
CA GLY A 763 -54.05 8.07 3.31
C GLY A 763 -53.70 6.59 3.39
N LEU A 764 -53.54 5.89 2.26
CA LEU A 764 -53.09 4.51 2.20
C LEU A 764 -51.62 4.39 2.67
N ARG A 765 -50.76 5.29 2.21
CA ARG A 765 -49.38 5.36 2.66
C ARG A 765 -49.25 5.58 4.18
N GLU A 766 -49.94 6.57 4.70
CA GLU A 766 -49.94 6.83 6.14
C GLU A 766 -50.42 5.62 6.95
N LYS A 767 -51.42 4.90 6.47
CA LYS A 767 -51.95 3.75 7.15
C LYS A 767 -50.99 2.56 7.11
N ILE A 768 -50.35 2.30 5.98
CA ILE A 768 -49.32 1.26 5.84
C ILE A 768 -48.14 1.58 6.77
N GLN A 769 -47.62 2.82 6.75
CA GLN A 769 -46.51 3.23 7.63
C GLN A 769 -46.87 3.11 9.10
N SER A 770 -48.09 3.50 9.50
CA SER A 770 -48.58 3.38 10.89
C SER A 770 -48.61 1.92 11.36
N GLU A 771 -49.21 1.01 10.59
CA GLU A 771 -49.32 -0.39 10.95
C GLU A 771 -47.94 -1.08 11.06
N LEU A 772 -47.04 -0.84 10.12
CA LEU A 772 -45.67 -1.38 10.14
C LEU A 772 -44.87 -0.82 11.31
N THR A 773 -45.05 0.48 11.64
CA THR A 773 -44.39 1.11 12.78
C THR A 773 -44.90 0.55 14.11
N GLN A 774 -46.23 0.37 14.25
CA GLN A 774 -46.83 -0.22 15.44
C GLN A 774 -46.41 -1.69 15.64
N HIS A 775 -46.34 -2.47 14.53
CA HIS A 775 -45.80 -3.82 14.59
C HIS A 775 -44.38 -3.90 15.12
N TYR A 776 -43.50 -3.00 14.62
CA TYR A 776 -42.13 -2.93 15.07
C TYR A 776 -42.00 -2.45 16.52
N GLN A 777 -42.82 -1.47 16.94
CA GLN A 777 -42.87 -1.01 18.32
C GLN A 777 -43.23 -2.13 19.31
N THR A 778 -44.16 -3.03 18.93
CA THR A 778 -44.48 -4.19 19.75
C THR A 778 -43.26 -5.09 19.98
N LYS A 779 -42.40 -5.27 18.98
CA LYS A 779 -41.11 -6.00 19.12
C LYS A 779 -40.18 -5.29 20.11
N THR A 780 -40.09 -3.96 20.00
CA THR A 780 -39.26 -3.12 20.89
C THR A 780 -39.70 -3.21 22.33
N ASP A 781 -41.03 -3.20 22.58
CA ASP A 781 -41.62 -3.29 23.92
C ASP A 781 -41.37 -4.64 24.61
N VAL A 782 -41.27 -5.73 23.80
CA VAL A 782 -41.00 -7.10 24.32
C VAL A 782 -39.55 -7.25 24.77
N VAL A 783 -38.56 -6.71 23.98
CA VAL A 783 -37.11 -6.91 24.23
C VAL A 783 -36.52 -5.86 25.12
N GLY A 784 -37.11 -4.67 25.11
CA GLY A 784 -36.56 -3.47 25.72
C GLY A 784 -35.70 -2.63 24.76
N PRO A 785 -35.78 -1.29 24.96
CA PRO A 785 -35.18 -0.34 24.02
C PRO A 785 -33.65 -0.48 23.89
N GLU A 786 -32.93 -0.69 25.00
CA GLU A 786 -31.45 -0.79 24.95
C GLU A 786 -30.97 -2.01 24.12
N THR A 787 -31.61 -3.16 24.31
CA THR A 787 -31.23 -4.38 23.61
C THR A 787 -31.52 -4.28 22.11
N ILE A 788 -32.68 -3.72 21.74
CA ILE A 788 -33.05 -3.57 20.33
C ILE A 788 -32.10 -2.56 19.63
N ARG A 789 -31.69 -1.45 20.29
CA ARG A 789 -30.74 -0.48 19.73
C ARG A 789 -29.40 -1.10 19.48
N GLY A 790 -28.88 -1.92 20.40
CA GLY A 790 -27.65 -2.68 20.21
C GLY A 790 -27.73 -3.62 19.00
N PHE A 791 -28.85 -4.32 18.85
CA PHE A 791 -29.07 -5.23 17.72
C PHE A 791 -29.20 -4.46 16.39
N GLU A 792 -29.93 -3.36 16.32
CA GLU A 792 -30.08 -2.51 15.15
C GLU A 792 -28.72 -2.02 14.67
N LYS A 793 -27.86 -1.51 15.57
CA LYS A 793 -26.48 -1.10 15.23
C LYS A 793 -25.67 -2.25 14.64
N GLN A 794 -25.75 -3.43 15.25
CA GLN A 794 -25.01 -4.60 14.76
C GLN A 794 -25.47 -5.00 13.37
N VAL A 795 -26.78 -5.04 13.11
CA VAL A 795 -27.35 -5.36 11.80
C VAL A 795 -26.93 -4.33 10.78
N MET A 796 -27.02 -3.04 11.08
CA MET A 796 -26.61 -1.98 10.17
C MET A 796 -25.14 -2.10 9.80
N LEU A 797 -24.23 -2.29 10.77
CA LEU A 797 -22.80 -2.46 10.50
C LEU A 797 -22.52 -3.70 9.64
N GLN A 798 -23.17 -4.82 9.93
CA GLN A 798 -22.99 -6.04 9.14
C GLN A 798 -23.47 -5.90 7.70
N VAL A 799 -24.62 -5.27 7.49
CA VAL A 799 -25.19 -5.05 6.15
C VAL A 799 -24.34 -4.07 5.36
N ILE A 800 -23.92 -2.95 5.98
CA ILE A 800 -23.01 -1.99 5.35
C ILE A 800 -21.73 -2.69 4.90
N ASP A 801 -21.11 -3.50 5.77
CA ASP A 801 -19.87 -4.19 5.44
C ASP A 801 -20.04 -5.22 4.33
N ALA A 802 -21.12 -5.99 4.35
CA ALA A 802 -21.42 -6.98 3.31
C ALA A 802 -21.62 -6.30 1.93
N ARG A 803 -22.50 -5.30 1.89
CA ARG A 803 -22.81 -4.58 0.66
C ARG A 803 -21.66 -3.74 0.13
N TRP A 804 -20.85 -3.14 1.03
CA TRP A 804 -19.65 -2.40 0.64
C TRP A 804 -18.61 -3.30 -0.04
N LYS A 805 -18.40 -4.52 0.46
CA LYS A 805 -17.50 -5.51 -0.17
C LYS A 805 -17.97 -5.90 -1.57
N GLU A 806 -19.26 -6.15 -1.74
CA GLU A 806 -19.86 -6.44 -3.06
C GLU A 806 -19.67 -5.25 -4.02
N HIS A 807 -19.89 -4.04 -3.51
CA HIS A 807 -19.72 -2.81 -4.29
C HIS A 807 -18.27 -2.58 -4.74
N LEU A 808 -17.27 -2.82 -3.86
CA LEU A 808 -15.87 -2.73 -4.23
C LEU A 808 -15.53 -3.71 -5.37
N ALA A 809 -16.02 -4.93 -5.33
CA ALA A 809 -15.83 -5.90 -6.41
C ALA A 809 -16.49 -5.42 -7.72
N THR A 810 -17.70 -4.87 -7.64
CA THR A 810 -18.41 -4.32 -8.81
C THR A 810 -17.68 -3.12 -9.41
N MET A 811 -17.14 -2.23 -8.56
CA MET A 811 -16.33 -1.08 -8.98
C MET A 811 -15.02 -1.51 -9.66
N ASP A 812 -14.37 -2.56 -9.16
CA ASP A 812 -13.16 -3.12 -9.81
C ASP A 812 -13.49 -3.70 -11.20
N MET A 813 -14.60 -4.43 -11.34
CA MET A 813 -15.07 -4.93 -12.64
C MET A 813 -15.42 -3.79 -13.60
N LEU A 814 -16.13 -2.76 -13.12
CA LEU A 814 -16.44 -1.57 -13.92
C LEU A 814 -15.17 -0.89 -14.42
N ARG A 815 -14.15 -0.74 -13.55
CA ARG A 815 -12.86 -0.14 -13.92
C ARG A 815 -12.15 -0.91 -15.02
N GLN A 816 -12.18 -2.24 -14.98
CA GLN A 816 -11.58 -3.10 -16.01
C GLN A 816 -12.30 -2.97 -17.35
N GLY A 817 -13.63 -2.91 -17.34
CA GLY A 817 -14.46 -2.85 -18.56
C GLY A 817 -14.67 -1.47 -19.15
N ILE A 818 -14.38 -0.40 -18.42
CA ILE A 818 -14.78 0.97 -18.80
C ILE A 818 -14.10 1.50 -20.08
N HIS A 819 -12.88 1.00 -20.38
CA HIS A 819 -12.15 1.41 -21.58
C HIS A 819 -12.90 1.03 -22.88
N LEU A 820 -13.75 0.00 -22.85
CA LEU A 820 -14.59 -0.43 -23.97
C LEU A 820 -15.61 0.66 -24.39
N ARG A 821 -15.98 1.56 -23.46
CA ARG A 821 -16.85 2.72 -23.77
C ARG A 821 -16.21 3.68 -24.77
N GLY A 822 -14.87 3.64 -24.91
CA GLY A 822 -14.11 4.42 -25.89
C GLY A 822 -14.46 4.05 -27.34
N TYR A 823 -14.82 2.79 -27.63
CA TYR A 823 -15.26 2.36 -28.95
C TYR A 823 -16.59 3.03 -29.36
N ALA A 824 -17.45 3.35 -28.38
CA ALA A 824 -18.68 4.12 -28.61
C ALA A 824 -18.45 5.65 -28.63
N GLN A 825 -17.20 6.12 -28.78
CA GLN A 825 -16.79 7.53 -28.77
C GLN A 825 -17.14 8.28 -27.47
N LYS A 826 -17.35 7.57 -26.38
CA LYS A 826 -17.57 8.16 -25.06
C LYS A 826 -16.24 8.31 -24.32
N ASN A 827 -16.16 9.30 -23.43
CA ASN A 827 -14.99 9.47 -22.58
C ASN A 827 -15.04 8.45 -21.42
N PRO A 828 -14.12 7.46 -21.36
CA PRO A 828 -14.16 6.41 -20.32
C PRO A 828 -14.19 6.95 -18.89
N LYS A 829 -13.47 8.04 -18.60
CA LYS A 829 -13.43 8.64 -17.26
C LYS A 829 -14.77 9.26 -16.85
N GLN A 830 -15.47 9.90 -17.80
CA GLN A 830 -16.79 10.50 -17.52
C GLN A 830 -17.85 9.41 -17.32
N GLU A 831 -17.82 8.37 -18.17
CA GLU A 831 -18.73 7.23 -18.03
C GLU A 831 -18.46 6.48 -16.72
N TYR A 832 -17.18 6.28 -16.33
CA TYR A 832 -16.85 5.68 -15.05
C TYR A 832 -17.44 6.46 -13.87
N LYS A 833 -17.30 7.78 -13.85
CA LYS A 833 -17.88 8.62 -12.79
C LYS A 833 -19.40 8.49 -12.74
N ARG A 834 -20.06 8.48 -13.91
CA ARG A 834 -21.52 8.36 -14.00
C ARG A 834 -22.02 7.00 -13.53
N GLU A 835 -21.47 5.93 -14.10
CA GLU A 835 -21.87 4.55 -13.77
C GLU A 835 -21.54 4.20 -12.30
N SER A 836 -20.40 4.67 -11.78
CA SER A 836 -20.04 4.52 -10.37
C SER A 836 -21.00 5.22 -9.42
N PHE A 837 -21.48 6.41 -9.80
CA PHE A 837 -22.47 7.13 -9.01
C PHE A 837 -23.83 6.42 -8.98
N GLU A 838 -24.27 5.88 -10.11
CA GLU A 838 -25.49 5.09 -10.22
C GLU A 838 -25.39 3.82 -9.35
N LEU A 839 -24.27 3.09 -9.41
CA LEU A 839 -23.99 1.93 -8.57
C LEU A 839 -23.96 2.27 -7.07
N PHE A 840 -23.42 3.44 -6.72
CA PHE A 840 -23.36 3.86 -5.31
C PHE A 840 -24.75 4.22 -4.77
N GLN A 841 -25.60 4.85 -5.57
CA GLN A 841 -26.99 5.11 -5.18
C GLN A 841 -27.76 3.79 -4.97
N GLN A 842 -27.56 2.80 -5.84
CA GLN A 842 -28.13 1.46 -5.67
C GLN A 842 -27.64 0.79 -4.41
N LEU A 843 -26.33 0.90 -4.09
CA LEU A 843 -25.75 0.40 -2.85
C LEU A 843 -26.44 1.00 -1.61
N LEU A 844 -26.54 2.33 -1.55
CA LEU A 844 -27.15 3.01 -0.40
C LEU A 844 -28.62 2.59 -0.19
N PHE A 845 -29.33 2.41 -1.29
CA PHE A 845 -30.72 1.95 -1.24
C PHE A 845 -30.81 0.48 -0.79
N ALA A 846 -30.00 -0.40 -1.37
CA ALA A 846 -29.98 -1.82 -1.01
C ALA A 846 -29.60 -2.04 0.47
N ILE A 847 -28.71 -1.20 1.03
CA ILE A 847 -28.42 -1.25 2.48
C ILE A 847 -29.67 -0.96 3.30
N LYS A 848 -30.47 0.07 2.93
CA LYS A 848 -31.71 0.43 3.62
C LYS A 848 -32.73 -0.72 3.57
N GLU A 849 -32.94 -1.29 2.38
CA GLU A 849 -33.86 -2.43 2.17
C GLU A 849 -33.45 -3.64 3.02
N ASP A 850 -32.18 -4.05 2.96
CA ASP A 850 -31.70 -5.22 3.68
C ASP A 850 -31.78 -5.04 5.20
N VAL A 851 -31.39 -3.86 5.71
CA VAL A 851 -31.50 -3.55 7.14
C VAL A 851 -32.95 -3.69 7.60
N ILE A 852 -33.88 -3.05 6.91
CA ILE A 852 -35.31 -3.09 7.29
C ILE A 852 -35.89 -4.49 7.13
N ARG A 853 -35.51 -5.22 6.09
CA ARG A 853 -35.94 -6.62 5.89
C ARG A 853 -35.48 -7.49 7.04
N ILE A 854 -34.19 -7.46 7.42
CA ILE A 854 -33.65 -8.26 8.53
C ILE A 854 -34.34 -7.91 9.83
N LEU A 855 -34.45 -6.62 10.16
CA LEU A 855 -35.08 -6.14 11.40
C LEU A 855 -36.56 -6.50 11.45
N SER A 856 -37.25 -6.52 10.31
CA SER A 856 -38.68 -6.84 10.25
C SER A 856 -38.94 -8.35 10.40
N HIS A 857 -38.08 -9.20 9.87
CA HIS A 857 -38.24 -10.66 9.91
C HIS A 857 -37.75 -11.31 11.22
N VAL A 858 -36.93 -10.60 12.01
CA VAL A 858 -36.41 -11.13 13.26
C VAL A 858 -37.54 -11.44 14.20
N GLN A 859 -37.64 -12.72 14.62
CA GLN A 859 -38.57 -13.16 15.68
C GLN A 859 -37.95 -12.90 17.04
N VAL A 860 -38.58 -12.06 17.77
CA VAL A 860 -38.20 -11.71 19.14
C VAL A 860 -38.83 -12.71 20.09
N ARG A 861 -38.03 -13.34 20.94
CA ARG A 861 -38.49 -14.23 22.01
C ARG A 861 -38.37 -13.48 23.33
N SER A 862 -39.38 -13.67 24.19
CA SER A 862 -39.32 -13.10 25.53
C SER A 862 -38.19 -13.73 26.36
N PRO A 863 -37.62 -13.04 27.33
CA PRO A 863 -36.62 -13.60 28.23
C PRO A 863 -37.10 -14.89 28.91
N GLU A 864 -38.40 -14.97 29.20
CA GLU A 864 -39.03 -16.14 29.79
C GLU A 864 -39.06 -17.34 28.87
N GLU A 865 -39.28 -17.14 27.56
CA GLU A 865 -39.23 -18.19 26.53
C GLU A 865 -37.80 -18.68 26.30
N VAL A 866 -36.82 -17.81 26.34
CA VAL A 866 -35.39 -18.16 26.21
C VAL A 866 -34.92 -18.97 27.42
N GLU A 867 -35.29 -18.55 28.63
CA GLU A 867 -35.02 -19.33 29.84
C GLU A 867 -35.72 -20.69 29.85
N ALA A 868 -36.95 -20.75 29.34
CA ALA A 868 -37.70 -22.01 29.22
C ALA A 868 -37.04 -22.95 28.19
N GLU A 869 -36.59 -22.46 27.07
CA GLU A 869 -35.89 -23.25 26.04
C GLU A 869 -34.51 -23.69 26.53
N GLU A 870 -33.75 -22.82 27.20
CA GLU A 870 -32.47 -23.21 27.82
C GLU A 870 -32.68 -24.27 28.93
N ARG A 871 -33.74 -24.14 29.71
CA ARG A 871 -34.09 -25.14 30.71
C ARG A 871 -34.43 -26.49 30.03
N LEU A 872 -35.20 -26.43 28.96
CA LEU A 872 -35.54 -27.63 28.18
C LEU A 872 -34.33 -28.28 27.53
N LYS A 873 -33.41 -27.47 26.96
CA LYS A 873 -32.14 -27.95 26.41
C LYS A 873 -31.22 -28.53 27.51
N ARG A 874 -31.17 -27.93 28.69
CA ARG A 874 -30.43 -28.47 29.83
C ARG A 874 -31.03 -29.77 30.34
N GLU A 875 -32.36 -29.89 30.42
CA GLU A 875 -33.06 -31.09 30.77
C GLU A 875 -32.85 -32.23 29.72
N GLN A 876 -32.90 -31.89 28.43
CA GLN A 876 -32.60 -32.83 27.35
C GLN A 876 -31.14 -33.28 27.36
N ALA A 877 -30.17 -32.36 27.62
CA ALA A 877 -28.78 -32.70 27.75
C ALA A 877 -28.51 -33.56 29.01
N GLN A 878 -29.20 -33.32 30.13
CA GLN A 878 -29.12 -34.14 31.31
C GLN A 878 -29.72 -35.52 31.05
N ALA A 879 -30.88 -35.59 30.43
CA ALA A 879 -31.51 -36.87 30.06
C ALA A 879 -30.66 -37.69 29.08
N ALA A 880 -29.98 -37.01 28.12
CA ALA A 880 -29.03 -37.66 27.21
C ALA A 880 -27.78 -38.17 27.93
N MET A 881 -27.27 -37.41 28.91
CA MET A 881 -26.16 -37.87 29.76
C MET A 881 -26.57 -39.03 30.67
N GLU A 882 -27.76 -39.00 31.28
CA GLU A 882 -28.27 -40.11 32.08
C GLU A 882 -28.50 -41.37 31.24
N PHE A 883 -28.99 -41.19 30.01
CA PHE A 883 -29.14 -42.31 29.05
C PHE A 883 -27.80 -42.92 28.63
N GLN A 884 -26.76 -42.08 28.38
CA GLN A 884 -25.41 -42.55 28.12
C GLN A 884 -24.77 -43.20 29.37
N HIS A 885 -25.02 -42.69 30.57
CA HIS A 885 -24.57 -43.28 31.80
C HIS A 885 -25.26 -44.65 32.08
N ALA A 886 -26.58 -44.75 31.83
CA ALA A 886 -27.31 -46.01 31.94
C ALA A 886 -26.87 -47.06 30.90
N GLN A 887 -26.56 -46.62 29.66
CA GLN A 887 -25.97 -47.51 28.65
C GLN A 887 -24.53 -47.96 29.00
N ALA A 888 -23.70 -47.06 29.52
CA ALA A 888 -22.37 -47.41 29.98
C ALA A 888 -22.39 -48.31 31.18
N GLN A 889 -23.36 -48.11 32.12
CA GLN A 889 -23.57 -48.98 33.27
C GLN A 889 -24.10 -50.35 32.86
N ALA A 890 -25.05 -50.43 31.94
CA ALA A 890 -25.56 -51.69 31.39
C ALA A 890 -24.50 -52.47 30.57
N GLN A 891 -23.56 -51.77 29.91
CA GLN A 891 -22.39 -52.38 29.28
C GLN A 891 -21.37 -52.89 30.30
N SER A 892 -21.15 -52.13 31.39
CA SER A 892 -20.25 -52.60 32.47
C SER A 892 -20.82 -53.76 33.24
N ASP A 893 -22.13 -53.82 33.47
CA ASP A 893 -22.83 -54.92 34.13
C ASP A 893 -22.90 -56.18 33.21
N ALA A 894 -23.00 -56.01 31.89
CA ALA A 894 -22.91 -57.10 30.91
C ALA A 894 -21.46 -57.63 30.72
N GLU A 895 -20.44 -56.80 30.93
CA GLU A 895 -19.04 -57.23 30.99
C GLU A 895 -18.68 -57.93 32.31
N GLN A 896 -19.26 -57.51 33.45
CA GLN A 896 -19.09 -58.17 34.74
C GLN A 896 -19.82 -59.52 34.81
N ALA A 897 -20.92 -59.74 34.06
CA ALA A 897 -21.61 -61.02 33.99
C ALA A 897 -20.88 -62.08 33.11
N LYS A 898 -19.80 -61.73 32.43
CA LYS A 898 -19.01 -62.60 31.55
C LYS A 898 -17.63 -62.95 32.11
N SER A 899 -17.29 -62.54 33.36
CA SER A 899 -16.03 -62.87 33.97
C SER A 899 -16.17 -63.79 35.17
N GLU A 900 -16.16 -65.13 34.94
CA GLU A 900 -15.67 -66.07 35.91
C GLU A 900 -14.11 -66.03 36.00
N PRO A 901 -13.50 -66.24 37.16
CA PRO A 901 -12.17 -65.77 37.50
C PRO A 901 -11.09 -66.66 36.92
N VAL A 902 -10.25 -66.16 36.06
CA VAL A 902 -8.94 -66.74 35.74
C VAL A 902 -7.83 -65.87 36.40
N ALA A 903 -6.91 -66.62 37.01
CA ALA A 903 -5.88 -66.20 37.95
C ALA A 903 -5.02 -64.96 37.53
N LYS A 904 -4.66 -64.19 38.57
CA LYS A 904 -3.68 -63.07 38.50
C LYS A 904 -2.32 -63.56 38.05
N ASN A 905 -1.75 -62.90 37.04
CA ASN A 905 -0.32 -62.79 36.80
C ASN A 905 0.18 -61.33 36.92
N PRO A 906 1.39 -61.09 37.38
CA PRO A 906 1.77 -59.82 38.01
C PRO A 906 2.11 -58.71 36.98
N ALA A 907 1.97 -57.48 37.46
CA ALA A 907 2.26 -56.25 36.74
C ALA A 907 3.71 -56.18 36.21
N VAL A 908 3.85 -55.82 34.93
CA VAL A 908 5.12 -55.47 34.28
C VAL A 908 5.27 -53.95 34.31
N PRO A 909 6.40 -53.39 34.69
CA PRO A 909 6.61 -51.95 34.79
C PRO A 909 6.70 -51.35 33.38
N SER A 910 6.09 -50.20 33.19
CA SER A 910 6.12 -49.40 31.96
C SER A 910 7.52 -48.84 31.71
N SER A 911 8.31 -49.49 30.88
CA SER A 911 9.51 -48.94 30.31
C SER A 911 9.11 -48.13 29.04
N LYS A 912 9.60 -46.90 28.91
CA LYS A 912 9.44 -46.05 27.70
C LYS A 912 10.14 -46.73 26.53
N VAL A 913 9.36 -47.29 25.60
CA VAL A 913 9.88 -47.95 24.40
C VAL A 913 10.26 -46.89 23.36
N GLY A 914 11.47 -46.96 22.84
CA GLY A 914 11.98 -46.03 21.81
C GLY A 914 11.24 -46.21 20.48
N ARG A 915 11.03 -45.13 19.73
CA ARG A 915 10.23 -45.06 18.50
C ARG A 915 10.67 -46.03 17.38
N ASN A 916 11.93 -46.47 17.41
CA ASN A 916 12.54 -47.41 16.45
C ASN A 916 12.72 -48.85 17.00
N GLU A 917 12.34 -49.10 18.23
CA GLU A 917 12.43 -50.41 18.84
C GLU A 917 11.26 -51.30 18.45
N PRO A 918 11.41 -52.67 18.54
CA PRO A 918 10.33 -53.60 18.23
C PRO A 918 9.12 -53.34 19.17
N CYS A 919 7.94 -53.36 18.61
CA CYS A 919 6.73 -53.13 19.39
C CYS A 919 6.48 -54.21 20.42
N PRO A 920 6.19 -53.88 21.67
CA PRO A 920 5.98 -54.87 22.75
C PRO A 920 4.78 -55.84 22.52
N CYS A 921 3.95 -55.55 21.52
CA CYS A 921 2.80 -56.38 21.18
C CYS A 921 3.16 -57.71 20.45
N GLY A 922 4.44 -57.99 20.19
CA GLY A 922 4.90 -59.20 19.52
C GLY A 922 4.68 -59.25 18.00
N SER A 923 4.27 -58.14 17.36
CA SER A 923 3.99 -58.04 15.91
C SER A 923 5.23 -58.09 15.02
N GLY A 924 6.43 -58.05 15.58
CA GLY A 924 7.67 -57.99 14.81
C GLY A 924 7.94 -56.66 14.11
N LYS A 925 7.04 -55.67 14.19
CA LYS A 925 7.19 -54.33 13.61
C LYS A 925 7.76 -53.36 14.61
N LYS A 926 8.43 -52.30 14.11
CA LYS A 926 8.91 -51.20 14.95
C LYS A 926 7.75 -50.42 15.59
N TYR A 927 7.93 -49.92 16.82
CA TYR A 927 6.86 -49.21 17.57
C TYR A 927 6.17 -48.13 16.77
N LYS A 928 6.92 -47.30 15.99
CA LYS A 928 6.36 -46.24 15.11
C LYS A 928 5.50 -46.77 13.94
N GLN A 929 5.60 -48.06 13.61
CA GLN A 929 4.84 -48.69 12.50
C GLN A 929 3.68 -49.57 13.00
N CYS A 930 3.51 -49.66 14.33
CA CYS A 930 2.46 -50.41 14.99
C CYS A 930 1.67 -49.52 15.96
N HIS A 931 1.89 -49.59 17.28
CA HIS A 931 1.11 -48.83 18.27
C HIS A 931 1.57 -47.36 18.43
N GLY A 932 2.72 -46.97 17.91
CA GLY A 932 3.19 -45.56 17.88
C GLY A 932 2.91 -44.84 16.56
N LYS A 933 1.98 -45.29 15.70
CA LYS A 933 1.54 -44.62 14.49
C LYS A 933 0.53 -43.56 14.92
N LEU A 934 0.91 -42.29 14.81
CA LEU A 934 -0.03 -41.18 14.96
C LEU A 934 -1.04 -41.26 13.77
N SER A 935 -2.30 -41.38 14.10
CA SER A 935 -3.43 -41.30 13.15
C SER A 935 -3.60 -39.87 12.67
#